data_033daf4c6e62978c22030cd4ab45e27b
#
_entry.id   033daf4c6e62978c22030cd4ab45e27b
#
_cell.length_a   1.000
_cell.length_b   1.000
_cell.length_c   1.000
_cell.angle_alpha   90.00
_cell.angle_beta   90.00
_cell.angle_gamma   90.00
#
_symmetry.space_group_name_H-M   'P 1'
#
loop_
_entity.id
_entity.type
_entity.pdbx_description
1 polymer ?
#
loop_
_entity_poly.entity_id
_entity_poly.type
_entity_poly.pdbx_seq_one_letter_code
_entity_poly.pdbx_strand_id
1 'polypeptide(L)'
;MRAFPLIVALLFCNLLITAQPLTNGMGIITHWTGAGGAWNAFSIYDTENNASAPLGLNWATNFYTPTDAAVADSWKGTNMGDVFGLAIDDQKNVYFAATKAISSSGSTGTNPGVAGDGGVYKMDANSWMVTPFITTGNGANQIPNQGNGLGNIAFDKWNNQLFITNFEDGKIYRFDMNGNLLSTFDPFSADATPLGTFCGHGEAIWGIAVHNENGVVKVFFSQWTEDNSLSDASNPNNAVWSVDLDNTGDFTGNEMFCFSLPDNTGSFMGGIVGASYPISDIAISSEGNMYLCEKVQGGWGSFGGWDNLFTPGAHSSRLFEFVNNAGTWTLSKQYFVGNYNTPNDADNTAGGVAIGNRQTANGFECEKIIWASGDALRFWNFNDIPGQDYIYGLTGIPVEGNSMNASATNYVQSSSIYIDVDYTGTGNNGGNKMSFGDIEIFSDAVNEPTFTVTPSTTICSGQSIQLNVSGGANYEWSPANTLDNANINNPTASPTENTTYTVMGEGSCGSRDTVTVTISIDDFNFSLGPDVGFCEGMNNVFLDAGSEPTSYLWNTNETTQIINVTSEGLYSCTVTSPNGCSYTDEVNAMSSFIPTIEFYTPFDSACPPASFQLVDSTLAQSDDPIVAWNWTIAGQQSNTPATAIAIDNSGSYDVTLEVVTELGCRSSLTIPNYLIVHETPKADFSVQPLEISHCNTTIDIVNLSTNYDSLSWDLGDGTIINDDTISQYNFDEVGNYIIRLTTTNEFGCQTNYNVQVLPEKRIPFYAPNAFTPDGDEVNEVFKPILGCAKNYELWVTNRWGAVVFYSNDAEVGWDGKYKGQLAPVGVYTWKAKYDGSKDRQVQLGQVHLMH
;
A
#
# COMPACT_ATOMS: atom_id res chain seq x y z
N MET A 1 2.62 -1.05 71.17
CA MET A 1 2.54 0.41 71.10
C MET A 1 3.73 0.90 70.26
N ARG A 2 3.49 1.22 69.05
CA ARG A 2 4.22 2.14 68.20
C ARG A 2 3.38 2.35 66.92
N ALA A 3 2.78 3.52 66.81
CA ALA A 3 1.97 3.96 65.73
C ALA A 3 2.89 4.33 64.54
N PHE A 4 2.57 3.84 63.35
CA PHE A 4 3.07 4.36 62.07
C PHE A 4 2.03 5.33 61.51
N PRO A 5 2.38 6.50 61.08
CA PRO A 5 1.46 7.38 60.40
C PRO A 5 1.32 6.94 58.93
N LEU A 6 0.07 6.72 58.54
CA LEU A 6 -0.36 6.51 57.16
C LEU A 6 -0.25 7.85 56.41
N ILE A 7 0.77 7.99 55.56
CA ILE A 7 0.79 9.09 54.59
C ILE A 7 -0.16 8.70 53.45
N VAL A 8 -1.31 9.34 53.48
CA VAL A 8 -2.22 9.33 52.33
C VAL A 8 -1.64 10.26 51.29
N ALA A 9 -0.98 9.72 50.31
CA ALA A 9 -0.61 10.44 49.08
C ALA A 9 -1.92 10.63 48.29
N LEU A 10 -2.50 11.84 48.39
CA LEU A 10 -3.50 12.31 47.44
C LEU A 10 -2.83 12.38 46.07
N LEU A 11 -2.93 11.31 45.32
CA LEU A 11 -2.76 11.38 43.86
C LEU A 11 -3.93 12.27 43.34
N PHE A 12 -3.64 13.50 43.02
CA PHE A 12 -4.44 14.26 42.08
C PHE A 12 -4.40 13.53 40.74
N CYS A 13 -5.32 12.61 40.58
CA CYS A 13 -5.68 12.14 39.27
C CYS A 13 -6.33 13.33 38.58
N ASN A 14 -5.62 14.06 37.75
CA ASN A 14 -6.23 14.90 36.75
C ASN A 14 -7.08 13.97 35.90
N LEU A 15 -8.34 13.86 36.22
CA LEU A 15 -9.31 13.42 35.26
C LEU A 15 -9.25 14.46 34.14
N LEU A 16 -8.56 14.16 33.08
CA LEU A 16 -8.83 14.70 31.76
C LEU A 16 -10.32 14.39 31.55
N ILE A 17 -11.16 15.36 31.68
CA ILE A 17 -12.55 15.27 31.22
C ILE A 17 -12.42 15.27 29.71
N THR A 18 -12.33 14.09 29.15
CA THR A 18 -12.45 13.86 27.71
C THR A 18 -13.81 14.38 27.30
N ALA A 19 -13.89 15.10 26.18
CA ALA A 19 -15.16 15.45 25.57
C ALA A 19 -16.03 14.18 25.54
N GLN A 20 -17.28 14.30 25.94
CA GLN A 20 -18.19 13.16 25.89
C GLN A 20 -18.47 12.87 24.42
N PRO A 21 -18.34 11.65 23.92
CA PRO A 21 -18.67 11.36 22.53
C PRO A 21 -20.12 11.76 22.25
N LEU A 22 -20.40 12.14 21.01
CA LEU A 22 -21.75 12.36 20.55
C LEU A 22 -22.59 11.11 20.85
N THR A 23 -23.70 11.31 21.55
CA THR A 23 -24.63 10.24 21.89
C THR A 23 -25.93 10.44 21.14
N ASN A 24 -26.67 9.38 21.03
CA ASN A 24 -27.98 9.36 20.40
C ASN A 24 -28.88 10.50 20.87
N GLY A 25 -29.54 11.16 19.92
CA GLY A 25 -30.41 12.29 20.21
C GLY A 25 -29.72 13.61 20.49
N MET A 26 -28.41 13.71 20.33
CA MET A 26 -27.78 15.02 20.32
C MET A 26 -28.07 15.71 18.98
N GLY A 27 -28.67 16.89 19.04
CA GLY A 27 -28.92 17.78 17.91
C GLY A 27 -27.80 18.83 17.80
N ILE A 28 -27.28 19.05 16.63
CA ILE A 28 -26.32 20.11 16.32
C ILE A 28 -27.01 21.12 15.42
N ILE A 29 -26.97 22.38 15.79
CA ILE A 29 -27.56 23.46 15.01
C ILE A 29 -26.50 24.52 14.73
N THR A 30 -26.40 24.95 13.49
CA THR A 30 -25.56 26.09 13.10
C THR A 30 -26.28 27.42 13.29
N HIS A 31 -25.53 28.47 13.59
CA HIS A 31 -26.09 29.79 13.76
C HIS A 31 -25.10 30.93 13.50
N TRP A 32 -25.63 32.16 13.40
CA TRP A 32 -24.83 33.35 13.19
C TRP A 32 -23.90 33.65 14.38
N THR A 33 -22.69 34.04 14.10
CA THR A 33 -21.63 34.23 15.11
C THR A 33 -21.58 35.63 15.71
N GLY A 34 -22.47 36.49 15.33
CA GLY A 34 -22.52 37.88 15.82
C GLY A 34 -21.50 38.79 15.09
N ALA A 35 -21.66 40.10 15.29
CA ALA A 35 -20.74 41.07 14.73
C ALA A 35 -19.32 40.86 15.25
N GLY A 36 -18.38 40.51 14.35
CA GLY A 36 -16.99 40.20 14.68
C GLY A 36 -16.72 38.78 15.16
N GLY A 37 -17.65 37.83 15.03
CA GLY A 37 -17.45 36.43 15.30
C GLY A 37 -17.26 36.06 16.77
N ALA A 38 -17.82 36.84 17.69
CA ALA A 38 -17.63 36.66 19.13
C ALA A 38 -18.41 35.47 19.72
N TRP A 39 -19.45 35.01 18.99
CA TRP A 39 -20.31 33.92 19.43
C TRP A 39 -19.88 32.59 18.79
N ASN A 40 -20.36 31.47 19.35
CA ASN A 40 -20.15 30.16 18.75
C ASN A 40 -20.87 30.09 17.40
N ALA A 41 -20.32 29.34 16.47
CA ALA A 41 -20.91 29.12 15.15
C ALA A 41 -21.98 28.04 15.13
N PHE A 42 -22.01 27.20 16.15
CA PHE A 42 -23.01 26.14 16.36
C PHE A 42 -23.22 25.86 17.84
N SER A 43 -24.26 25.09 18.12
CA SER A 43 -24.58 24.59 19.45
C SER A 43 -25.02 23.14 19.41
N ILE A 44 -24.79 22.39 20.49
CA ILE A 44 -25.17 20.99 20.63
C ILE A 44 -26.22 20.87 21.74
N TYR A 45 -27.34 20.21 21.45
CA TYR A 45 -28.46 20.03 22.34
C TYR A 45 -28.83 18.57 22.51
N ASP A 46 -29.36 18.22 23.69
CA ASP A 46 -30.01 16.92 23.92
C ASP A 46 -31.47 17.03 23.46
N THR A 47 -31.81 16.35 22.36
CA THR A 47 -33.15 16.35 21.79
C THR A 47 -34.03 15.22 22.34
N GLU A 48 -33.49 14.22 23.00
CA GLU A 48 -34.25 13.06 23.50
C GLU A 48 -34.80 13.24 24.91
N ASN A 49 -34.03 13.87 25.79
CA ASN A 49 -34.43 14.07 27.17
C ASN A 49 -35.35 15.31 27.38
N ASN A 50 -35.74 15.92 26.28
CA ASN A 50 -36.58 17.11 26.30
C ASN A 50 -38.06 16.74 26.25
N ALA A 51 -38.70 16.60 27.38
CA ALA A 51 -40.16 16.74 27.44
C ALA A 51 -40.52 18.16 27.01
N SER A 52 -41.70 18.40 26.39
CA SER A 52 -42.11 19.74 25.94
C SER A 52 -41.86 20.77 27.04
N ALA A 53 -41.27 21.94 26.70
CA ALA A 53 -41.02 22.99 27.70
C ALA A 53 -42.28 23.28 28.46
N PRO A 54 -42.26 23.27 29.80
CA PRO A 54 -43.40 23.73 30.55
C PRO A 54 -43.74 25.13 30.12
N LEU A 55 -45.02 25.44 30.01
CA LEU A 55 -45.49 26.77 29.72
C LEU A 55 -44.75 27.80 30.57
N GLY A 56 -43.91 28.61 29.96
CA GLY A 56 -43.28 29.74 30.64
C GLY A 56 -41.87 29.47 31.18
N LEU A 57 -41.19 28.42 30.78
CA LEU A 57 -39.81 28.15 31.20
C LEU A 57 -38.89 27.95 29.96
N ASN A 58 -37.75 28.60 29.96
CA ASN A 58 -36.69 28.38 28.97
C ASN A 58 -35.93 27.09 29.28
N TRP A 59 -35.48 26.42 28.23
CA TRP A 59 -34.73 25.16 28.31
C TRP A 59 -33.23 25.41 28.49
N ALA A 60 -32.88 26.09 29.56
CA ALA A 60 -31.52 26.53 29.83
C ALA A 60 -30.54 25.44 30.20
N THR A 61 -30.93 24.17 30.31
CA THR A 61 -30.12 23.18 31.03
C THR A 61 -29.63 22.03 30.16
N ASN A 62 -30.03 21.92 28.91
CA ASN A 62 -29.77 20.75 28.08
C ASN A 62 -28.90 21.05 26.86
N PHE A 63 -28.01 22.00 26.96
CA PHE A 63 -26.99 22.23 25.92
C PHE A 63 -25.62 21.84 26.44
N TYR A 64 -24.78 21.38 25.51
CA TYR A 64 -23.43 20.95 25.81
C TYR A 64 -22.44 22.08 25.51
N THR A 65 -21.63 22.42 26.51
CA THR A 65 -20.55 23.40 26.35
C THR A 65 -19.22 22.75 26.66
N PRO A 66 -18.18 22.96 25.84
CA PRO A 66 -16.84 22.44 26.14
C PRO A 66 -16.33 23.11 27.41
N THR A 67 -15.78 22.32 28.32
CA THR A 67 -15.10 22.80 29.54
C THR A 67 -13.67 23.23 29.28
N ASP A 68 -13.04 22.73 28.20
CA ASP A 68 -11.70 23.16 27.77
C ASP A 68 -11.79 24.48 27.01
N ALA A 69 -11.00 25.46 27.44
CA ALA A 69 -11.04 26.82 26.86
C ALA A 69 -10.58 26.86 25.40
N ALA A 70 -9.64 25.98 24.98
CA ALA A 70 -9.17 25.93 23.60
C ALA A 70 -10.23 25.31 22.69
N VAL A 71 -10.95 24.29 23.17
CA VAL A 71 -12.07 23.69 22.46
C VAL A 71 -13.20 24.70 22.32
N ALA A 72 -13.61 25.37 23.42
CA ALA A 72 -14.63 26.41 23.40
C ALA A 72 -14.24 27.58 22.45
N ASP A 73 -12.99 27.95 22.39
CA ASP A 73 -12.50 28.98 21.49
C ASP A 73 -12.53 28.53 20.01
N SER A 74 -12.29 27.26 19.74
CA SER A 74 -12.37 26.71 18.38
C SER A 74 -13.78 26.76 17.77
N TRP A 75 -14.84 26.79 18.60
CA TRP A 75 -16.23 26.90 18.17
C TRP A 75 -16.68 28.31 17.79
N LYS A 76 -15.90 29.31 18.14
CA LYS A 76 -16.25 30.71 17.88
C LYS A 76 -16.17 31.09 16.41
N GLY A 77 -17.01 32.00 16.01
CA GLY A 77 -16.99 32.55 14.68
C GLY A 77 -15.69 33.22 14.29
N THR A 78 -14.88 33.72 15.26
CA THR A 78 -13.51 34.20 14.97
C THR A 78 -12.64 33.14 14.35
N ASN A 79 -12.86 31.86 14.64
CA ASN A 79 -12.11 30.72 14.12
C ASN A 79 -12.83 30.00 12.98
N MET A 80 -14.14 29.79 13.11
CA MET A 80 -14.96 29.08 12.11
C MET A 80 -15.62 29.99 11.07
N GLY A 81 -15.86 31.24 11.40
CA GLY A 81 -16.76 32.07 10.61
C GLY A 81 -18.24 31.75 10.83
N ASP A 82 -19.06 32.26 9.96
CA ASP A 82 -20.45 31.88 9.86
C ASP A 82 -20.55 30.57 9.08
N VAL A 83 -21.28 29.60 9.59
CA VAL A 83 -21.48 28.28 8.97
C VAL A 83 -22.97 28.00 8.84
N PHE A 84 -23.35 27.32 7.75
CA PHE A 84 -24.73 26.86 7.56
C PHE A 84 -24.77 25.36 7.50
N GLY A 85 -24.26 24.75 6.43
CA GLY A 85 -24.36 23.32 6.22
C GLY A 85 -23.53 22.51 7.20
N LEU A 86 -24.06 21.40 7.63
CA LEU A 86 -23.37 20.46 8.49
C LEU A 86 -23.65 19.00 8.09
N ALA A 87 -22.68 18.11 8.35
CA ALA A 87 -22.84 16.68 8.17
C ALA A 87 -22.09 15.92 9.25
N ILE A 88 -22.54 14.73 9.58
CA ILE A 88 -21.92 13.85 10.58
C ILE A 88 -21.46 12.57 9.90
N ASP A 89 -20.19 12.18 10.07
CA ASP A 89 -19.67 10.93 9.55
C ASP A 89 -19.91 9.74 10.49
N ASP A 90 -19.67 8.52 10.00
CA ASP A 90 -19.82 7.28 10.77
C ASP A 90 -18.87 7.18 11.98
N GLN A 91 -17.81 8.01 12.01
CA GLN A 91 -16.88 8.13 13.13
C GLN A 91 -17.30 9.22 14.13
N LYS A 92 -18.48 9.84 13.91
CA LYS A 92 -19.05 10.91 14.74
C LYS A 92 -18.31 12.25 14.66
N ASN A 93 -17.48 12.43 13.64
CA ASN A 93 -16.95 13.75 13.37
C ASN A 93 -18.00 14.60 12.67
N VAL A 94 -17.99 15.90 12.95
CA VAL A 94 -18.94 16.84 12.36
C VAL A 94 -18.21 17.78 11.41
N TYR A 95 -18.81 17.99 10.27
CA TYR A 95 -18.26 18.87 9.22
C TYR A 95 -19.19 20.07 9.06
N PHE A 96 -18.60 21.27 8.93
CA PHE A 96 -19.32 22.53 8.82
C PHE A 96 -18.87 23.28 7.58
N ALA A 97 -19.82 23.74 6.77
CA ALA A 97 -19.55 24.54 5.59
C ALA A 97 -19.66 26.04 5.88
N ALA A 98 -18.60 26.80 5.59
CA ALA A 98 -18.59 28.25 5.75
C ALA A 98 -19.53 28.92 4.74
N THR A 99 -20.33 29.88 5.20
CA THR A 99 -21.35 30.53 4.38
C THR A 99 -21.56 32.01 4.73
N LYS A 100 -22.15 32.75 3.79
CA LYS A 100 -22.73 34.05 4.06
C LYS A 100 -24.27 34.03 4.17
N ALA A 101 -24.87 32.90 3.96
CA ALA A 101 -26.32 32.75 3.87
C ALA A 101 -27.07 33.03 5.20
N ILE A 102 -26.34 33.16 6.31
CA ILE A 102 -26.94 33.39 7.65
C ILE A 102 -26.88 34.86 8.11
N SER A 103 -26.15 35.74 7.43
CA SER A 103 -25.96 37.13 7.90
C SER A 103 -27.27 37.90 7.94
N SER A 104 -27.73 38.21 9.15
CA SER A 104 -29.04 38.87 9.42
C SER A 104 -29.01 40.40 9.35
N SER A 105 -27.87 41.03 9.17
CA SER A 105 -27.76 42.47 9.12
C SER A 105 -26.82 42.93 8.04
N GLY A 106 -27.24 43.87 7.20
CA GLY A 106 -26.46 44.54 6.18
C GLY A 106 -25.13 45.17 6.62
N SER A 107 -24.50 44.58 7.63
CA SER A 107 -23.12 44.89 8.01
C SER A 107 -22.18 44.12 7.09
N THR A 108 -21.37 44.85 6.40
CA THR A 108 -20.26 44.39 5.54
C THR A 108 -19.17 43.60 6.26
N GLY A 109 -19.44 43.02 7.43
CA GLY A 109 -18.51 42.27 8.25
C GLY A 109 -18.86 40.78 8.28
N THR A 110 -18.68 40.11 7.17
CA THR A 110 -18.64 38.66 7.18
C THR A 110 -17.34 38.20 7.82
N ASN A 111 -17.44 37.30 8.77
CA ASN A 111 -16.28 36.65 9.36
C ASN A 111 -16.06 35.34 8.61
N PRO A 112 -15.06 35.26 7.73
CA PRO A 112 -14.85 34.04 6.94
C PRO A 112 -14.25 32.89 7.76
N GLY A 113 -13.85 33.13 9.00
CA GLY A 113 -13.10 32.19 9.79
C GLY A 113 -11.68 31.93 9.21
N VAL A 114 -10.94 31.02 9.83
CA VAL A 114 -9.54 30.76 9.45
C VAL A 114 -9.39 29.91 8.18
N ALA A 115 -10.44 29.18 7.77
CA ALA A 115 -10.45 28.41 6.54
C ALA A 115 -10.85 29.22 5.30
N GLY A 116 -11.38 30.44 5.48
CA GLY A 116 -11.85 31.34 4.43
C GLY A 116 -13.29 31.07 3.97
N ASP A 117 -13.79 31.88 3.03
CA ASP A 117 -15.19 31.88 2.61
C ASP A 117 -15.71 30.60 1.97
N GLY A 118 -14.83 29.79 1.38
CA GLY A 118 -15.14 28.46 0.86
C GLY A 118 -14.58 27.33 1.74
N GLY A 119 -14.41 27.60 3.03
CA GLY A 119 -13.81 26.68 3.97
C GLY A 119 -14.80 25.66 4.54
N VAL A 120 -14.28 24.47 4.83
CA VAL A 120 -14.97 23.44 5.63
C VAL A 120 -14.18 23.19 6.90
N TYR A 121 -14.86 23.07 8.00
CA TYR A 121 -14.29 22.77 9.30
C TYR A 121 -14.68 21.38 9.74
N LYS A 122 -13.81 20.72 10.50
CA LYS A 122 -14.07 19.42 11.10
C LYS A 122 -13.99 19.51 12.62
N MET A 123 -15.02 19.07 13.32
CA MET A 123 -15.00 18.78 14.74
C MET A 123 -14.67 17.32 14.96
N ASP A 124 -13.60 17.05 15.66
CA ASP A 124 -13.18 15.69 16.02
C ASP A 124 -14.10 15.10 17.08
N ALA A 125 -14.58 13.89 16.87
CA ALA A 125 -15.57 13.21 17.69
C ALA A 125 -15.16 13.00 19.16
N ASN A 126 -13.86 12.88 19.44
CA ASN A 126 -13.36 12.56 20.78
C ASN A 126 -12.95 13.80 21.57
N SER A 127 -12.43 14.79 20.88
CA SER A 127 -11.91 16.01 21.52
C SER A 127 -12.85 17.20 21.42
N TRP A 128 -13.82 17.16 20.51
CA TRP A 128 -14.68 18.25 20.10
C TRP A 128 -13.93 19.51 19.60
N MET A 129 -12.65 19.37 19.34
CA MET A 129 -11.84 20.42 18.76
C MET A 129 -12.23 20.64 17.29
N VAL A 130 -12.53 21.87 16.93
CA VAL A 130 -12.80 22.25 15.54
C VAL A 130 -11.51 22.74 14.89
N THR A 131 -11.22 22.23 13.71
CA THR A 131 -10.06 22.61 12.90
C THR A 131 -10.46 22.79 11.43
N PRO A 132 -9.74 23.62 10.67
CA PRO A 132 -9.91 23.69 9.23
C PRO A 132 -9.68 22.32 8.59
N PHE A 133 -10.63 21.89 7.75
CA PHE A 133 -10.56 20.64 6.99
C PHE A 133 -10.30 20.88 5.50
N ILE A 134 -11.05 21.81 4.89
CA ILE A 134 -10.83 22.28 3.53
C ILE A 134 -10.70 23.81 3.59
N THR A 135 -9.74 24.38 2.88
CA THR A 135 -9.55 25.85 2.84
C THR A 135 -9.96 26.41 1.49
N THR A 136 -10.37 27.66 1.49
CA THR A 136 -10.69 28.40 0.26
C THR A 136 -9.46 28.59 -0.61
N GLY A 137 -9.60 28.46 -1.94
CA GLY A 137 -8.56 28.77 -2.91
C GLY A 137 -8.72 28.04 -4.23
N ASN A 138 -7.72 28.18 -5.08
CA ASN A 138 -7.63 27.52 -6.39
C ASN A 138 -6.59 26.36 -6.41
N GLY A 139 -6.20 25.87 -5.25
CA GLY A 139 -5.29 24.73 -5.11
C GLY A 139 -5.99 23.40 -5.38
N ALA A 140 -5.22 22.33 -5.50
CA ALA A 140 -5.72 21.01 -5.89
C ALA A 140 -6.81 20.44 -4.96
N ASN A 141 -6.81 20.81 -3.68
CA ASN A 141 -7.76 20.32 -2.67
C ASN A 141 -8.50 21.48 -1.99
N GLN A 142 -8.85 22.50 -2.76
CA GLN A 142 -9.51 23.72 -2.26
C GLN A 142 -10.78 23.97 -3.05
N ILE A 143 -11.75 24.64 -2.44
CA ILE A 143 -12.95 25.09 -3.12
C ILE A 143 -12.75 26.57 -3.51
N PRO A 144 -12.86 26.93 -4.79
CA PRO A 144 -12.78 28.32 -5.23
C PRO A 144 -13.95 29.11 -4.64
N ASN A 145 -13.66 30.14 -3.86
CA ASN A 145 -14.68 31.05 -3.35
C ASN A 145 -14.02 32.37 -2.94
N GLN A 146 -14.62 33.49 -3.31
CA GLN A 146 -14.10 34.84 -3.07
C GLN A 146 -15.03 35.67 -2.17
N GLY A 147 -15.97 35.03 -1.49
CA GLY A 147 -16.74 35.73 -0.50
C GLY A 147 -18.19 35.37 -0.37
N ASN A 148 -18.72 34.42 -1.13
CA ASN A 148 -20.15 34.08 -1.05
C ASN A 148 -20.43 32.89 -0.11
N GLY A 149 -19.39 32.10 0.16
CA GLY A 149 -19.49 30.94 1.00
C GLY A 149 -20.06 29.71 0.30
N LEU A 150 -20.20 28.65 1.05
CA LEU A 150 -20.73 27.37 0.62
C LEU A 150 -22.23 27.28 0.91
N GLY A 151 -22.91 26.34 0.27
CA GLY A 151 -24.31 26.02 0.54
C GLY A 151 -24.45 25.07 1.72
N ASN A 152 -24.63 23.80 1.40
CA ASN A 152 -24.73 22.71 2.39
C ASN A 152 -23.70 21.62 2.12
N ILE A 153 -23.61 20.66 3.04
CA ILE A 153 -22.67 19.53 3.02
C ILE A 153 -23.40 18.25 3.36
N ALA A 154 -23.10 17.16 2.66
CA ALA A 154 -23.67 15.85 2.94
C ALA A 154 -22.58 14.78 3.01
N PHE A 155 -22.74 13.84 3.93
CA PHE A 155 -21.86 12.68 4.06
C PHE A 155 -22.45 11.46 3.33
N ASP A 156 -21.67 10.87 2.46
CA ASP A 156 -21.97 9.60 1.80
C ASP A 156 -21.32 8.46 2.57
N LYS A 157 -22.11 7.79 3.39
CA LYS A 157 -21.66 6.65 4.20
C LYS A 157 -21.33 5.41 3.38
N TRP A 158 -21.87 5.26 2.18
CA TRP A 158 -21.66 4.08 1.34
C TRP A 158 -20.29 4.10 0.64
N ASN A 159 -19.81 5.30 0.31
CA ASN A 159 -18.50 5.48 -0.34
C ASN A 159 -17.50 6.23 0.54
N ASN A 160 -17.88 6.57 1.79
CA ASN A 160 -17.04 7.27 2.77
C ASN A 160 -16.42 8.56 2.22
N GLN A 161 -17.29 9.51 1.84
CA GLN A 161 -16.91 10.74 1.18
C GLN A 161 -17.88 11.88 1.51
N LEU A 162 -17.52 13.12 1.17
CA LEU A 162 -18.32 14.31 1.39
C LEU A 162 -18.68 14.98 0.07
N PHE A 163 -19.92 15.51 0.00
CA PHE A 163 -20.38 16.37 -1.07
C PHE A 163 -20.71 17.75 -0.51
N ILE A 164 -20.24 18.79 -1.19
CA ILE A 164 -20.34 20.18 -0.74
C ILE A 164 -20.84 21.03 -1.89
N THR A 165 -21.90 21.80 -1.66
CA THR A 165 -22.42 22.77 -2.65
C THR A 165 -21.75 24.12 -2.50
N ASN A 166 -21.42 24.75 -3.61
CA ASN A 166 -20.78 26.05 -3.64
C ASN A 166 -21.66 27.10 -4.33
N PHE A 167 -22.01 28.16 -3.60
CA PHE A 167 -22.86 29.24 -4.11
C PHE A 167 -22.20 30.09 -5.19
N GLU A 168 -20.89 30.11 -5.30
CA GLU A 168 -20.18 30.97 -6.21
C GLU A 168 -20.17 30.45 -7.65
N ASP A 169 -20.08 29.13 -7.83
CA ASP A 169 -19.97 28.52 -9.14
C ASP A 169 -21.06 27.50 -9.46
N GLY A 170 -22.01 27.28 -8.56
CA GLY A 170 -23.13 26.36 -8.76
C GLY A 170 -22.74 24.90 -8.84
N LYS A 171 -21.57 24.51 -8.31
CA LYS A 171 -21.05 23.14 -8.42
C LYS A 171 -21.18 22.36 -7.11
N ILE A 172 -21.15 21.04 -7.26
CA ILE A 172 -21.00 20.10 -6.18
C ILE A 172 -19.58 19.59 -6.18
N TYR A 173 -18.89 19.72 -5.06
CA TYR A 173 -17.52 19.27 -4.84
C TYR A 173 -17.51 17.98 -4.06
N ARG A 174 -16.80 16.98 -4.55
CA ARG A 174 -16.66 15.67 -3.93
C ARG A 174 -15.28 15.52 -3.30
N PHE A 175 -15.22 15.22 -2.01
CA PHE A 175 -13.98 15.06 -1.25
C PHE A 175 -13.92 13.72 -0.54
N ASP A 176 -12.70 13.18 -0.41
CA ASP A 176 -12.48 12.07 0.52
C ASP A 176 -12.43 12.56 1.98
N MET A 177 -12.44 11.61 2.94
CA MET A 177 -12.42 11.93 4.37
C MET A 177 -11.06 12.44 4.88
N ASN A 178 -10.08 12.62 3.99
CA ASN A 178 -8.78 13.26 4.25
C ASN A 178 -8.72 14.69 3.70
N GLY A 179 -9.80 15.17 3.06
CA GLY A 179 -9.87 16.50 2.45
C GLY A 179 -9.24 16.59 1.07
N ASN A 180 -9.07 15.49 0.36
CA ASN A 180 -8.62 15.50 -1.02
C ASN A 180 -9.81 15.61 -1.96
N LEU A 181 -9.74 16.55 -2.89
CA LEU A 181 -10.75 16.70 -3.93
C LEU A 181 -10.68 15.50 -4.89
N LEU A 182 -11.80 14.80 -5.04
CA LEU A 182 -11.93 13.64 -5.92
C LEU A 182 -12.48 14.04 -7.29
N SER A 183 -13.58 14.78 -7.32
CA SER A 183 -14.22 15.25 -8.55
C SER A 183 -15.14 16.45 -8.27
N THR A 184 -15.65 17.06 -9.33
CA THR A 184 -16.65 18.12 -9.27
C THR A 184 -17.76 17.82 -10.25
N PHE A 185 -18.98 18.17 -9.89
CA PHE A 185 -20.16 18.05 -10.74
C PHE A 185 -20.82 19.42 -10.94
N ASP A 186 -21.09 19.77 -12.17
CA ASP A 186 -21.74 21.00 -12.60
C ASP A 186 -23.07 20.63 -13.27
N PRO A 187 -24.20 20.63 -12.53
CA PRO A 187 -25.45 20.12 -13.06
C PRO A 187 -26.15 21.05 -14.03
N PHE A 188 -25.88 22.37 -13.95
CA PHE A 188 -26.65 23.36 -14.69
C PHE A 188 -25.73 24.26 -15.54
N SER A 189 -24.71 23.72 -16.14
CA SER A 189 -23.67 24.44 -16.87
C SER A 189 -24.24 25.37 -17.93
N ALA A 190 -24.33 26.61 -17.63
CA ALA A 190 -24.76 27.61 -18.62
C ALA A 190 -23.72 28.71 -18.83
N ASP A 191 -23.21 29.40 -17.89
CA ASP A 191 -22.25 30.51 -18.16
C ASP A 191 -21.24 30.68 -17.01
N ALA A 192 -19.97 30.90 -17.39
CA ALA A 192 -18.91 31.20 -16.45
C ALA A 192 -19.24 32.44 -15.62
N THR A 193 -19.73 32.27 -14.44
CA THR A 193 -19.98 33.37 -13.48
C THR A 193 -18.63 33.95 -13.05
N PRO A 194 -18.43 35.25 -13.02
CA PRO A 194 -17.21 35.87 -12.52
C PRO A 194 -17.04 35.50 -11.03
N LEU A 195 -15.84 35.09 -10.65
CA LEU A 195 -15.49 34.82 -9.24
C LEU A 195 -15.86 36.04 -8.37
N GLY A 196 -16.46 35.79 -7.20
CA GLY A 196 -16.90 36.83 -6.24
C GLY A 196 -18.36 37.30 -6.39
N THR A 197 -19.11 36.68 -7.33
CA THR A 197 -20.55 36.87 -7.45
C THR A 197 -21.25 35.52 -7.24
N PHE A 198 -22.48 35.53 -6.77
CA PHE A 198 -23.28 34.30 -6.78
C PHE A 198 -23.52 33.85 -8.23
N CYS A 199 -23.55 32.53 -8.48
CA CYS A 199 -24.02 32.04 -9.76
C CYS A 199 -25.49 32.47 -10.03
N GLY A 200 -25.89 32.45 -11.30
CA GLY A 200 -27.23 32.94 -11.71
C GLY A 200 -28.37 32.12 -11.10
N HIS A 201 -29.58 32.72 -11.10
CA HIS A 201 -30.80 31.96 -10.81
C HIS A 201 -30.91 30.77 -11.79
N GLY A 202 -31.22 29.58 -11.28
CA GLY A 202 -31.25 28.40 -12.09
C GLY A 202 -29.96 27.59 -12.09
N GLU A 203 -28.84 28.18 -11.64
CA GLU A 203 -27.56 27.50 -11.47
C GLU A 203 -27.21 27.28 -9.99
N ALA A 204 -27.76 28.09 -9.09
CA ALA A 204 -27.46 28.03 -7.66
C ALA A 204 -28.00 26.74 -7.03
N ILE A 205 -27.14 26.09 -6.25
CA ILE A 205 -27.45 24.86 -5.51
C ILE A 205 -27.25 25.14 -4.02
N TRP A 206 -28.22 24.78 -3.20
CA TRP A 206 -28.10 24.96 -1.75
C TRP A 206 -28.17 23.64 -0.99
N GLY A 207 -29.38 23.09 -0.78
CA GLY A 207 -29.58 21.84 -0.06
C GLY A 207 -29.00 20.63 -0.80
N ILE A 208 -28.44 19.68 -0.07
CA ILE A 208 -27.84 18.45 -0.61
C ILE A 208 -28.04 17.31 0.37
N ALA A 209 -28.34 16.13 -0.14
CA ALA A 209 -28.43 14.90 0.64
C ALA A 209 -27.97 13.70 -0.19
N VAL A 210 -27.57 12.63 0.50
CA VAL A 210 -27.15 11.36 -0.14
C VAL A 210 -28.04 10.24 0.37
N HIS A 211 -28.53 9.44 -0.54
CA HIS A 211 -29.36 8.29 -0.19
C HIS A 211 -29.13 7.11 -1.15
N ASN A 212 -29.28 5.89 -0.65
CA ASN A 212 -29.20 4.68 -1.47
C ASN A 212 -30.60 4.21 -1.82
N GLU A 213 -30.94 4.33 -3.09
CA GLU A 213 -32.20 3.82 -3.63
C GLU A 213 -31.98 2.49 -4.36
N ASN A 214 -32.43 1.39 -3.75
CA ASN A 214 -32.38 0.06 -4.37
C ASN A 214 -30.98 -0.38 -4.83
N GLY A 215 -29.93 -0.02 -4.07
CA GLY A 215 -28.55 -0.37 -4.37
C GLY A 215 -27.79 0.65 -5.23
N VAL A 216 -28.46 1.73 -5.65
CA VAL A 216 -27.83 2.87 -6.34
C VAL A 216 -27.73 4.03 -5.39
N VAL A 217 -26.53 4.49 -5.10
CA VAL A 217 -26.30 5.69 -4.30
C VAL A 217 -26.55 6.92 -5.17
N LYS A 218 -27.36 7.83 -4.67
CA LYS A 218 -27.77 9.07 -5.35
C LYS A 218 -27.42 10.27 -4.50
N VAL A 219 -26.98 11.33 -5.16
CA VAL A 219 -26.86 12.66 -4.57
C VAL A 219 -28.08 13.47 -5.00
N PHE A 220 -28.89 13.90 -4.03
CA PHE A 220 -30.02 14.80 -4.22
C PHE A 220 -29.58 16.23 -3.93
N PHE A 221 -29.97 17.17 -4.74
CA PHE A 221 -29.61 18.57 -4.58
C PHE A 221 -30.72 19.51 -5.03
N SER A 222 -30.78 20.68 -4.39
CA SER A 222 -31.78 21.68 -4.70
C SER A 222 -31.30 22.67 -5.75
N GLN A 223 -32.15 22.97 -6.72
CA GLN A 223 -31.95 24.05 -7.68
C GLN A 223 -32.71 25.30 -7.20
N TRP A 224 -32.02 26.40 -7.10
CA TRP A 224 -32.60 27.70 -6.75
C TRP A 224 -32.89 28.50 -8.02
N THR A 225 -34.15 28.52 -8.40
CA THR A 225 -34.63 29.14 -9.66
C THR A 225 -35.32 30.46 -9.45
N GLU A 226 -35.99 30.64 -8.31
CA GLU A 226 -36.75 31.84 -7.99
C GLU A 226 -36.70 32.16 -6.49
N ASP A 227 -36.94 33.43 -6.22
CA ASP A 227 -37.19 33.94 -4.89
C ASP A 227 -38.25 35.00 -4.92
N ASN A 228 -38.57 35.53 -3.72
CA ASN A 228 -39.60 36.53 -3.50
C ASN A 228 -39.40 37.86 -4.26
N SER A 229 -38.26 38.09 -4.89
CA SER A 229 -37.96 39.35 -5.59
C SER A 229 -38.40 39.33 -7.05
N LEU A 230 -38.68 38.18 -7.61
CA LEU A 230 -39.06 37.96 -8.97
C LEU A 230 -40.52 37.44 -9.07
N SER A 231 -41.48 38.35 -9.04
CA SER A 231 -42.89 38.06 -9.31
C SER A 231 -43.13 37.69 -10.78
N ASP A 232 -42.21 37.00 -11.41
CA ASP A 232 -42.34 36.60 -12.80
C ASP A 232 -42.82 35.14 -12.88
N ALA A 233 -44.09 35.01 -13.23
CA ALA A 233 -44.77 33.74 -13.46
C ALA A 233 -44.12 32.90 -14.60
N SER A 234 -43.06 33.38 -15.23
CA SER A 234 -42.30 32.67 -16.25
C SER A 234 -41.10 31.85 -15.72
N ASN A 235 -40.69 32.04 -14.46
CA ASN A 235 -39.63 31.27 -13.88
C ASN A 235 -40.13 29.92 -13.33
N PRO A 236 -39.42 28.82 -13.51
CA PRO A 236 -39.79 27.54 -12.90
C PRO A 236 -39.59 27.63 -11.39
N ASN A 237 -40.51 26.98 -10.65
CA ASN A 237 -40.41 26.89 -9.17
C ASN A 237 -39.08 26.19 -8.78
N ASN A 238 -38.57 26.52 -7.57
CA ASN A 238 -37.46 25.81 -6.98
C ASN A 238 -37.67 24.29 -7.01
N ALA A 239 -36.65 23.54 -7.31
CA ALA A 239 -36.76 22.12 -7.64
C ALA A 239 -35.70 21.27 -6.95
N VAL A 240 -35.97 20.00 -6.85
CA VAL A 240 -35.00 18.97 -6.43
C VAL A 240 -34.63 18.12 -7.63
N TRP A 241 -33.35 17.87 -7.75
CA TRP A 241 -32.70 17.02 -8.74
C TRP A 241 -31.90 15.93 -8.08
N SER A 242 -31.51 14.92 -8.81
CA SER A 242 -30.59 13.88 -8.35
C SER A 242 -29.59 13.51 -9.42
N VAL A 243 -28.47 12.95 -8.99
CA VAL A 243 -27.47 12.31 -9.85
C VAL A 243 -27.05 10.97 -9.24
N ASP A 244 -26.98 9.93 -10.05
CA ASP A 244 -26.50 8.63 -9.63
C ASP A 244 -25.00 8.62 -9.46
N LEU A 245 -24.49 7.84 -8.51
CA LEU A 245 -23.07 7.56 -8.36
C LEU A 245 -22.77 6.18 -8.94
N ASP A 246 -21.60 6.04 -9.52
CA ASP A 246 -21.05 4.75 -9.96
C ASP A 246 -20.48 3.93 -8.79
N ASN A 247 -19.95 2.76 -9.07
CA ASN A 247 -19.37 1.86 -8.09
C ASN A 247 -18.04 2.37 -7.46
N THR A 248 -17.52 3.49 -7.91
CA THR A 248 -16.38 4.20 -7.30
C THR A 248 -16.83 5.41 -6.49
N GLY A 249 -18.14 5.63 -6.42
CA GLY A 249 -18.74 6.77 -5.77
C GLY A 249 -18.63 8.08 -6.57
N ASP A 250 -18.30 8.03 -7.88
CA ASP A 250 -18.22 9.19 -8.74
C ASP A 250 -19.54 9.47 -9.47
N PHE A 251 -19.75 10.73 -9.86
CA PHE A 251 -20.94 11.13 -10.57
C PHE A 251 -21.04 10.45 -11.94
N THR A 252 -22.23 9.95 -12.28
CA THR A 252 -22.48 9.36 -13.62
C THR A 252 -22.65 10.40 -14.72
N GLY A 253 -22.75 11.68 -14.36
CA GLY A 253 -22.77 12.81 -15.27
C GLY A 253 -24.14 13.18 -15.87
N ASN A 254 -25.24 12.56 -15.41
CA ASN A 254 -26.60 12.90 -15.85
C ASN A 254 -27.45 13.25 -14.63
N GLU A 255 -27.81 14.52 -14.51
CA GLU A 255 -28.78 14.96 -13.53
C GLU A 255 -30.20 14.55 -13.94
N MET A 256 -31.01 14.17 -12.97
CA MET A 256 -32.39 13.78 -13.15
C MET A 256 -33.32 14.71 -12.35
N PHE A 257 -34.29 15.29 -13.03
CA PHE A 257 -35.31 16.08 -12.38
C PHE A 257 -36.19 15.19 -11.50
N CYS A 258 -36.35 15.54 -10.22
CA CYS A 258 -37.21 14.85 -9.26
C CYS A 258 -38.60 15.49 -9.20
N PHE A 259 -38.66 16.74 -8.78
CA PHE A 259 -39.89 17.51 -8.66
C PHE A 259 -39.61 19.00 -8.41
N SER A 260 -40.64 19.83 -8.61
CA SER A 260 -40.66 21.24 -8.20
C SER A 260 -41.50 21.48 -6.95
N LEU A 261 -41.14 22.48 -6.17
CA LEU A 261 -41.97 22.89 -5.00
C LEU A 261 -43.29 23.52 -5.46
N PRO A 262 -44.36 23.35 -4.65
CA PRO A 262 -45.61 24.07 -4.91
C PRO A 262 -45.46 25.56 -4.60
N ASP A 263 -46.21 26.36 -5.35
CA ASP A 263 -46.35 27.81 -5.06
C ASP A 263 -46.82 28.08 -3.65
N ASN A 264 -46.37 29.16 -3.06
CA ASN A 264 -46.93 29.66 -1.83
C ASN A 264 -48.32 30.26 -2.09
N THR A 265 -49.35 29.68 -1.51
CA THR A 265 -50.74 30.12 -1.68
C THR A 265 -51.19 31.04 -0.57
N GLY A 266 -50.35 31.26 0.48
CA GLY A 266 -50.67 32.09 1.64
C GLY A 266 -49.90 33.40 1.63
N SER A 267 -50.57 34.53 1.79
CA SER A 267 -49.94 35.83 2.00
C SER A 267 -49.98 36.18 3.47
N PHE A 268 -48.86 35.97 4.16
CA PHE A 268 -48.66 36.58 5.49
C PHE A 268 -47.49 37.53 5.51
N MET A 269 -47.58 38.67 6.15
CA MET A 269 -46.53 39.68 6.35
C MET A 269 -45.75 40.13 5.09
N GLY A 270 -46.40 40.10 3.92
CA GLY A 270 -45.75 40.58 2.70
C GLY A 270 -45.08 39.52 1.82
N GLY A 271 -45.23 38.20 2.15
CA GLY A 271 -44.84 37.10 1.28
C GLY A 271 -45.55 37.15 -0.06
N ILE A 272 -44.87 36.80 -1.14
CA ILE A 272 -45.40 36.80 -2.50
C ILE A 272 -46.22 35.53 -2.70
N VAL A 273 -47.48 35.70 -3.11
CA VAL A 273 -48.32 34.59 -3.58
C VAL A 273 -47.90 34.20 -4.97
N GLY A 274 -47.62 32.93 -5.20
CA GLY A 274 -47.28 32.39 -6.51
C GLY A 274 -45.77 32.12 -6.75
N ALA A 275 -44.97 32.07 -5.68
CA ALA A 275 -43.56 31.68 -5.74
C ALA A 275 -43.19 30.63 -4.69
N SER A 276 -42.14 29.84 -4.90
CA SER A 276 -41.52 28.99 -3.91
C SER A 276 -40.27 29.68 -3.34
N TYR A 277 -39.76 29.17 -2.21
CA TYR A 277 -38.54 29.68 -1.63
C TYR A 277 -37.36 28.68 -1.81
N PRO A 278 -36.11 29.13 -1.73
CA PRO A 278 -34.96 28.26 -1.85
C PRO A 278 -35.00 27.12 -0.82
N ILE A 279 -34.75 25.93 -1.29
CA ILE A 279 -34.55 24.75 -0.45
C ILE A 279 -33.12 24.79 0.09
N SER A 280 -32.98 25.04 1.36
CA SER A 280 -31.67 25.18 2.01
C SER A 280 -31.16 23.86 2.57
N ASP A 281 -32.05 22.93 2.88
CA ASP A 281 -31.70 21.67 3.47
C ASP A 281 -32.64 20.53 3.06
N ILE A 282 -32.06 19.29 3.00
CA ILE A 282 -32.73 18.06 2.57
C ILE A 282 -32.35 16.94 3.52
N ALA A 283 -33.34 16.34 4.19
CA ALA A 283 -33.17 15.13 4.95
C ALA A 283 -33.95 13.97 4.33
N ILE A 284 -33.39 12.78 4.28
CA ILE A 284 -34.04 11.60 3.69
C ILE A 284 -34.09 10.49 4.73
N SER A 285 -35.32 9.99 5.01
CA SER A 285 -35.51 8.88 5.95
C SER A 285 -34.97 7.55 5.40
N SER A 286 -34.80 6.57 6.27
CA SER A 286 -34.45 5.20 5.86
C SER A 286 -35.49 4.55 4.95
N GLU A 287 -36.76 5.01 5.05
CA GLU A 287 -37.84 4.58 4.15
C GLU A 287 -37.79 5.29 2.78
N GLY A 288 -36.87 6.23 2.58
CA GLY A 288 -36.73 7.02 1.35
C GLY A 288 -37.67 8.21 1.24
N ASN A 289 -38.36 8.62 2.31
CA ASN A 289 -39.15 9.85 2.32
C ASN A 289 -38.21 11.06 2.47
N MET A 290 -38.45 12.09 1.69
CA MET A 290 -37.65 13.31 1.67
C MET A 290 -38.34 14.45 2.41
N TYR A 291 -37.61 15.06 3.31
CA TYR A 291 -38.04 16.24 4.09
C TYR A 291 -37.21 17.45 3.64
N LEU A 292 -37.88 18.54 3.35
CA LEU A 292 -37.28 19.72 2.75
C LEU A 292 -37.65 20.98 3.55
N CYS A 293 -36.61 21.73 3.94
CA CYS A 293 -36.82 23.07 4.48
C CYS A 293 -36.55 24.15 3.44
N GLU A 294 -37.48 25.04 3.31
CA GLU A 294 -37.24 26.35 2.66
C GLU A 294 -36.60 27.33 3.65
N LYS A 295 -35.78 28.22 3.13
CA LYS A 295 -35.26 29.36 3.87
C LYS A 295 -35.68 30.67 3.26
N VAL A 296 -36.43 31.43 4.01
CA VAL A 296 -36.64 32.85 3.76
C VAL A 296 -35.69 33.63 4.66
N GLN A 297 -34.91 34.50 4.09
CA GLN A 297 -34.11 35.43 4.87
C GLN A 297 -34.82 36.79 4.90
N GLY A 298 -35.40 37.12 6.04
CA GLY A 298 -35.88 38.48 6.29
C GLY A 298 -34.72 39.33 6.77
N GLY A 299 -34.19 40.19 6.02
CA GLY A 299 -33.12 41.04 6.54
C GLY A 299 -32.50 41.96 5.56
N TRP A 300 -32.20 43.04 6.00
CA TRP A 300 -31.62 44.28 5.50
C TRP A 300 -30.17 44.06 5.09
N GLY A 301 -29.92 43.66 3.89
CA GLY A 301 -28.54 43.58 3.40
C GLY A 301 -28.43 43.07 1.97
N SER A 302 -27.76 43.82 1.14
CA SER A 302 -27.37 43.42 -0.20
C SER A 302 -26.27 42.35 -0.13
N PHE A 303 -26.53 41.18 -0.66
CA PHE A 303 -25.51 40.23 -1.06
C PHE A 303 -24.99 40.64 -2.44
N GLY A 304 -23.79 41.10 -2.57
CA GLY A 304 -22.96 41.29 -3.73
C GLY A 304 -23.59 41.25 -5.14
N GLY A 305 -24.66 42.03 -5.40
CA GLY A 305 -25.39 42.05 -6.66
C GLY A 305 -26.79 41.42 -6.63
N TRP A 306 -27.13 40.76 -5.55
CA TRP A 306 -28.44 40.14 -5.31
C TRP A 306 -29.23 41.05 -4.33
N ASP A 307 -29.25 42.33 -4.64
CA ASP A 307 -30.08 43.30 -3.91
C ASP A 307 -31.54 42.89 -4.06
N ASN A 308 -32.18 42.53 -2.96
CA ASN A 308 -33.59 42.10 -2.77
C ASN A 308 -33.90 40.59 -2.84
N LEU A 309 -32.93 39.68 -2.80
CA LEU A 309 -33.19 38.24 -2.76
C LEU A 309 -34.01 37.79 -1.55
N PHE A 310 -34.01 38.55 -0.47
CA PHE A 310 -34.63 38.21 0.80
C PHE A 310 -35.50 39.39 1.25
N THR A 311 -36.65 39.54 0.62
CA THR A 311 -37.65 40.53 1.09
C THR A 311 -38.36 40.09 2.37
N PRO A 312 -38.95 40.97 3.13
CA PRO A 312 -39.46 40.75 4.46
C PRO A 312 -40.69 39.83 4.48
N GLY A 313 -40.42 38.57 4.38
CA GLY A 313 -41.39 37.48 4.53
C GLY A 313 -41.02 36.56 5.67
N ALA A 314 -40.47 37.11 6.79
CA ALA A 314 -40.35 36.35 8.00
C ALA A 314 -41.64 35.57 8.22
N HIS A 315 -41.51 34.27 8.56
CA HIS A 315 -42.66 33.38 8.78
C HIS A 315 -43.34 32.85 7.51
N SER A 316 -42.59 32.71 6.41
CA SER A 316 -43.12 32.16 5.15
C SER A 316 -42.35 30.93 4.64
N SER A 317 -41.30 30.49 5.34
CA SER A 317 -40.53 29.32 4.98
C SER A 317 -41.23 28.03 5.45
N ARG A 318 -41.37 27.08 4.54
CA ARG A 318 -42.19 25.88 4.73
C ARG A 318 -41.31 24.62 4.95
N LEU A 319 -41.90 23.60 5.57
CA LEU A 319 -41.35 22.27 5.71
C LEU A 319 -42.23 21.25 4.98
N PHE A 320 -41.66 20.48 4.08
CA PHE A 320 -42.41 19.54 3.26
C PHE A 320 -41.93 18.10 3.48
N GLU A 321 -42.82 17.14 3.24
CA GLU A 321 -42.55 15.72 3.04
C GLU A 321 -42.96 15.31 1.63
N PHE A 322 -42.02 14.74 0.91
CA PHE A 322 -42.23 14.09 -0.38
C PHE A 322 -41.98 12.59 -0.24
N VAL A 323 -42.84 11.81 -0.86
CA VAL A 323 -42.74 10.33 -0.88
C VAL A 323 -42.46 9.83 -2.29
N ASN A 324 -41.47 8.93 -2.40
CA ASN A 324 -41.14 8.32 -3.67
C ASN A 324 -41.98 7.05 -3.90
N ASN A 325 -42.86 7.08 -4.88
CA ASN A 325 -43.64 5.94 -5.30
C ASN A 325 -43.09 5.39 -6.63
N ALA A 326 -42.18 4.42 -6.54
CA ALA A 326 -41.58 3.76 -7.72
C ALA A 326 -40.95 4.74 -8.74
N GLY A 327 -40.19 5.73 -8.27
CA GLY A 327 -39.51 6.73 -9.08
C GLY A 327 -40.32 8.01 -9.34
N THR A 328 -41.54 8.12 -8.79
CA THR A 328 -42.36 9.31 -8.88
C THR A 328 -42.49 9.95 -7.50
N TRP A 329 -41.94 11.13 -7.35
CA TRP A 329 -42.06 11.92 -6.13
C TRP A 329 -43.40 12.64 -6.04
N THR A 330 -44.04 12.50 -4.92
CA THR A 330 -45.33 13.16 -4.65
C THR A 330 -45.30 13.88 -3.31
N LEU A 331 -45.82 15.11 -3.26
CA LEU A 331 -46.01 15.84 -2.03
C LEU A 331 -46.97 15.08 -1.11
N SER A 332 -46.49 14.63 0.03
CA SER A 332 -47.29 13.92 1.05
C SER A 332 -47.89 14.90 2.05
N LYS A 333 -47.05 15.79 2.60
CA LYS A 333 -47.45 16.71 3.66
C LYS A 333 -46.68 18.04 3.55
N GLN A 334 -47.27 19.10 4.08
CA GLN A 334 -46.58 20.27 4.55
C GLN A 334 -46.79 20.36 6.08
N TYR A 335 -45.71 20.51 6.81
CA TYR A 335 -45.74 20.54 8.27
C TYR A 335 -45.86 21.98 8.81
N PHE A 336 -46.48 22.10 9.95
CA PHE A 336 -46.49 23.36 10.68
C PHE A 336 -45.19 23.52 11.46
N VAL A 337 -44.46 24.58 11.21
CA VAL A 337 -43.25 24.92 11.94
C VAL A 337 -43.54 26.19 12.77
N GLY A 338 -43.63 25.99 14.05
CA GLY A 338 -43.97 27.06 14.98
C GLY A 338 -45.46 27.30 15.13
N ASN A 339 -45.82 28.19 16.01
CA ASN A 339 -47.20 28.57 16.33
C ASN A 339 -47.28 30.07 16.60
N TYR A 340 -47.52 30.87 15.58
CA TYR A 340 -47.69 32.30 15.69
C TYR A 340 -49.12 32.65 15.34
N ASN A 341 -49.91 33.07 16.28
CA ASN A 341 -51.24 33.69 16.31
C ASN A 341 -52.35 33.31 15.30
N THR A 342 -52.05 32.83 14.12
CA THR A 342 -53.03 32.45 13.09
C THR A 342 -52.57 31.26 12.25
N PRO A 343 -53.47 30.58 11.52
CA PRO A 343 -53.13 29.49 10.59
C PRO A 343 -52.06 29.79 9.55
N ASN A 344 -51.93 31.06 9.18
CA ASN A 344 -51.04 31.54 8.14
C ASN A 344 -49.64 31.88 8.69
N ASP A 345 -49.41 31.70 9.99
CA ASP A 345 -48.18 32.04 10.67
C ASP A 345 -47.37 30.81 11.10
N ALA A 346 -47.66 29.66 10.54
CA ALA A 346 -47.08 28.38 10.94
C ALA A 346 -45.95 27.89 10.03
N ASP A 347 -45.46 28.79 9.15
CA ASP A 347 -44.38 28.51 8.21
C ASP A 347 -43.12 29.28 8.66
N ASN A 348 -42.45 28.79 9.70
CA ASN A 348 -41.39 29.53 10.38
C ASN A 348 -40.05 28.78 10.35
N THR A 349 -39.73 28.03 9.29
CA THR A 349 -38.45 27.39 9.22
C THR A 349 -37.29 28.38 9.10
N ALA A 350 -36.16 28.10 9.68
CA ALA A 350 -34.91 28.83 9.51
C ALA A 350 -33.97 28.15 8.53
N GLY A 351 -34.41 27.07 7.90
CA GLY A 351 -33.72 26.42 6.76
C GLY A 351 -33.05 25.10 7.03
N GLY A 352 -33.01 24.62 8.25
CA GLY A 352 -32.43 23.29 8.57
C GLY A 352 -33.52 22.26 8.87
N VAL A 353 -33.30 21.00 8.45
CA VAL A 353 -34.18 19.84 8.71
C VAL A 353 -33.38 18.60 8.99
N ALA A 354 -33.73 17.88 10.03
CA ALA A 354 -33.15 16.59 10.37
C ALA A 354 -34.22 15.59 10.82
N ILE A 355 -33.91 14.33 10.78
CA ILE A 355 -34.78 13.23 11.22
C ILE A 355 -34.21 12.65 12.51
N GLY A 356 -35.03 12.52 13.53
CA GLY A 356 -34.64 12.00 14.83
C GLY A 356 -35.57 10.91 15.33
N ASN A 357 -35.13 10.23 16.36
CA ASN A 357 -35.89 9.17 17.01
C ASN A 357 -36.85 9.76 18.07
N ARG A 358 -37.96 9.08 18.33
CA ARG A 358 -38.87 9.39 19.40
C ARG A 358 -38.68 8.47 20.58
N GLN A 359 -38.38 9.01 21.78
CA GLN A 359 -38.33 8.23 22.98
C GLN A 359 -39.73 7.93 23.50
N THR A 360 -40.02 6.68 23.78
CA THR A 360 -41.27 6.23 24.37
C THR A 360 -40.98 5.44 25.65
N ALA A 361 -42.03 5.16 26.43
CA ALA A 361 -41.93 4.32 27.62
C ALA A 361 -41.45 2.88 27.32
N ASN A 362 -41.56 2.44 26.08
CA ASN A 362 -41.18 1.10 25.59
C ASN A 362 -39.85 1.06 24.84
N GLY A 363 -39.10 2.18 24.75
CA GLY A 363 -37.87 2.33 24.01
C GLY A 363 -37.96 3.42 22.95
N PHE A 364 -37.04 3.37 21.95
CA PHE A 364 -37.02 4.35 20.87
C PHE A 364 -37.88 3.89 19.69
N GLU A 365 -38.61 4.83 19.11
CA GLU A 365 -39.21 4.68 17.79
C GLU A 365 -38.37 5.49 16.80
N CYS A 366 -37.87 4.82 15.76
CA CYS A 366 -36.93 5.40 14.83
C CYS A 366 -37.58 6.35 13.86
N GLU A 367 -36.88 7.44 13.55
CA GLU A 367 -37.27 8.40 12.51
C GLU A 367 -38.73 8.89 12.66
N LYS A 368 -39.18 9.07 13.91
CA LYS A 368 -40.54 9.49 14.21
C LYS A 368 -40.68 10.97 14.58
N ILE A 369 -39.55 11.69 14.63
CA ILE A 369 -39.53 13.14 14.86
C ILE A 369 -38.76 13.80 13.68
N ILE A 370 -39.38 14.81 13.10
CA ILE A 370 -38.74 15.75 12.20
C ILE A 370 -38.31 16.95 12.99
N TRP A 371 -37.02 17.23 13.03
CA TRP A 371 -36.48 18.42 13.64
C TRP A 371 -36.27 19.51 12.59
N ALA A 372 -36.76 20.71 12.87
CA ALA A 372 -36.52 21.84 12.02
C ALA A 372 -35.99 23.03 12.85
N SER A 373 -35.00 23.71 12.28
CA SER A 373 -34.59 25.01 12.80
C SER A 373 -35.68 26.05 12.50
N GLY A 374 -35.94 26.93 13.44
CA GLY A 374 -37.04 27.84 13.25
C GLY A 374 -36.93 29.18 13.95
N ASP A 375 -37.57 30.14 13.35
CA ASP A 375 -37.75 31.51 13.86
C ASP A 375 -39.14 31.68 14.45
N ALA A 376 -39.26 32.30 15.61
CA ALA A 376 -40.52 32.55 16.29
C ALA A 376 -41.43 31.30 16.39
N LEU A 377 -40.87 30.20 16.82
CA LEU A 377 -41.53 28.89 16.89
C LEU A 377 -42.73 28.88 17.86
N ARG A 378 -42.75 29.79 18.83
CA ARG A 378 -43.83 29.93 19.78
C ARG A 378 -44.05 31.38 20.19
N PHE A 379 -45.26 31.85 20.08
CA PHE A 379 -45.72 33.17 20.52
C PHE A 379 -46.76 33.00 21.60
N TRP A 380 -46.67 33.81 22.66
CA TRP A 380 -47.66 33.89 23.72
C TRP A 380 -48.51 35.16 23.57
N ASN A 381 -49.78 35.00 23.70
CA ASN A 381 -50.67 36.14 23.74
C ASN A 381 -50.33 37.03 24.98
N PHE A 382 -50.07 38.31 24.76
CA PHE A 382 -49.63 39.29 25.76
C PHE A 382 -50.44 39.33 27.05
N ASN A 383 -51.59 38.65 27.12
CA ASN A 383 -52.50 38.68 28.30
C ASN A 383 -52.23 37.56 29.28
N ASP A 384 -51.46 36.55 29.02
CA ASP A 384 -51.43 35.38 29.84
C ASP A 384 -50.24 35.29 30.81
N ILE A 385 -49.08 35.86 30.50
CA ILE A 385 -47.94 35.89 31.46
C ILE A 385 -47.01 37.07 31.14
N PRO A 386 -46.77 38.05 31.99
CA PRO A 386 -45.84 39.15 31.75
C PRO A 386 -44.43 38.67 31.75
N GLY A 387 -43.67 38.89 30.65
CA GLY A 387 -42.22 38.67 30.55
C GLY A 387 -41.81 37.39 29.84
N GLN A 388 -42.68 36.80 29.05
CA GLN A 388 -42.35 35.58 28.27
C GLN A 388 -42.14 35.84 26.81
N ASP A 389 -41.11 35.18 26.30
CA ASP A 389 -40.42 35.47 25.08
C ASP A 389 -40.82 34.54 23.95
N TYR A 390 -40.42 34.94 22.74
CA TYR A 390 -40.49 34.11 21.56
C TYR A 390 -39.47 32.97 21.69
N ILE A 391 -39.81 31.76 21.21
CA ILE A 391 -38.88 30.65 21.08
C ILE A 391 -38.24 30.76 19.71
N TYR A 392 -36.92 30.88 19.72
CA TYR A 392 -36.07 30.81 18.52
C TYR A 392 -35.17 29.61 18.69
N GLY A 393 -35.24 28.67 17.75
CA GLY A 393 -34.43 27.47 17.91
C GLY A 393 -34.93 26.27 17.13
N LEU A 394 -35.24 25.18 17.82
CA LEU A 394 -35.61 23.91 17.22
C LEU A 394 -37.08 23.56 17.55
N THR A 395 -37.74 22.97 16.56
CA THR A 395 -39.01 22.27 16.77
C THR A 395 -38.90 20.83 16.33
N GLY A 396 -39.27 19.90 17.21
CA GLY A 396 -39.44 18.48 16.90
C GLY A 396 -40.88 18.17 16.60
N ILE A 397 -41.21 17.71 15.42
CA ILE A 397 -42.54 17.44 14.92
C ILE A 397 -42.71 15.96 14.70
N PRO A 398 -43.70 15.28 15.32
CA PRO A 398 -43.93 13.87 14.98
C PRO A 398 -44.26 13.68 13.51
N VAL A 399 -43.70 12.65 12.89
CA VAL A 399 -43.92 12.31 11.47
C VAL A 399 -45.40 12.09 11.17
N GLU A 400 -46.16 11.55 12.14
CA GLU A 400 -47.60 11.36 12.04
C GLU A 400 -48.39 12.68 12.29
N GLY A 401 -47.67 13.75 12.65
CA GLY A 401 -48.27 15.02 13.05
C GLY A 401 -48.98 15.77 11.93
N ASN A 402 -49.60 16.86 12.31
CA ASN A 402 -50.56 17.56 11.53
C ASN A 402 -50.07 18.10 10.19
N SER A 403 -50.58 17.54 9.11
CA SER A 403 -50.55 18.17 7.80
C SER A 403 -51.42 19.43 7.78
N MET A 404 -51.03 20.45 7.02
CA MET A 404 -51.87 21.61 6.75
C MET A 404 -53.16 21.20 6.01
N ASN A 405 -54.17 20.80 6.75
CA ASN A 405 -55.53 20.71 6.23
C ASN A 405 -56.28 21.96 6.61
N ALA A 406 -56.70 22.73 5.65
CA ALA A 406 -57.24 24.10 5.73
C ALA A 406 -58.49 24.29 6.61
N SER A 407 -58.86 23.36 7.45
CA SER A 407 -60.08 23.45 8.28
C SER A 407 -59.88 23.23 9.78
N ALA A 408 -58.67 23.10 10.27
CA ALA A 408 -58.47 22.86 11.70
C ALA A 408 -58.39 24.19 12.48
N THR A 409 -59.37 24.46 13.34
CA THR A 409 -59.46 25.65 14.19
C THR A 409 -58.68 25.55 15.51
N ASN A 410 -57.88 24.51 15.72
CA ASN A 410 -57.10 24.34 16.91
C ASN A 410 -55.64 23.92 16.56
N TYR A 411 -54.80 24.93 16.46
CA TYR A 411 -53.38 24.80 16.11
C TYR A 411 -52.43 24.50 17.26
N VAL A 412 -52.94 24.06 18.38
CA VAL A 412 -52.06 23.64 19.47
C VAL A 412 -51.44 22.30 19.12
N GLN A 413 -50.23 22.33 18.62
CA GLN A 413 -49.41 21.16 18.48
C GLN A 413 -49.03 20.63 19.87
N SER A 414 -49.97 19.94 20.50
CA SER A 414 -49.75 19.36 21.82
C SER A 414 -48.67 18.27 21.84
N SER A 415 -48.19 17.86 20.66
CA SER A 415 -47.19 16.82 20.44
C SER A 415 -45.85 17.33 19.93
N SER A 416 -45.68 18.60 19.59
CA SER A 416 -44.40 19.17 19.18
C SER A 416 -43.51 19.51 20.37
N ILE A 417 -42.24 19.29 20.21
CA ILE A 417 -41.17 19.61 21.14
C ILE A 417 -40.53 20.91 20.69
N TYR A 418 -40.29 21.86 21.57
CA TYR A 418 -39.62 23.12 21.27
C TYR A 418 -38.39 23.28 22.14
N ILE A 419 -37.27 23.65 21.54
CA ILE A 419 -36.01 23.92 22.21
C ILE A 419 -35.62 25.36 21.89
N ASP A 420 -35.52 26.20 22.94
CA ASP A 420 -35.08 27.57 22.82
C ASP A 420 -33.55 27.63 22.80
N VAL A 421 -32.99 28.07 21.70
CA VAL A 421 -31.55 28.13 21.47
C VAL A 421 -30.96 29.48 21.86
N ASP A 422 -31.75 30.57 21.83
CA ASP A 422 -31.24 31.94 22.05
C ASP A 422 -31.08 32.36 23.52
N TYR A 423 -31.68 31.61 24.44
CA TYR A 423 -31.53 31.73 25.90
C TYR A 423 -31.28 33.14 26.43
N THR A 424 -31.98 34.12 26.00
CA THR A 424 -31.93 35.47 26.57
C THR A 424 -33.23 35.80 27.28
N GLY A 425 -33.45 35.22 28.44
CA GLY A 425 -34.65 35.33 29.27
C GLY A 425 -35.13 36.76 29.65
N THR A 426 -34.92 37.74 28.79
CA THR A 426 -35.43 39.12 28.95
C THR A 426 -35.80 39.69 27.59
N GLY A 427 -37.06 39.60 27.27
CA GLY A 427 -37.70 40.02 26.05
C GLY A 427 -37.11 41.21 25.33
N ASN A 428 -37.22 41.17 24.02
CA ASN A 428 -36.94 42.23 23.06
C ASN A 428 -35.53 42.45 22.55
N ASN A 429 -34.76 41.45 22.40
CA ASN A 429 -33.59 41.57 21.52
C ASN A 429 -33.95 41.11 20.10
N GLY A 430 -34.61 41.98 19.34
CA GLY A 430 -34.93 41.76 17.93
C GLY A 430 -33.72 41.64 17.00
N GLY A 431 -32.57 41.16 17.52
CA GLY A 431 -31.34 40.96 16.81
C GLY A 431 -31.05 39.56 16.32
N ASN A 432 -31.75 38.56 16.89
CA ASN A 432 -31.44 37.16 16.57
C ASN A 432 -32.46 36.47 15.65
N LYS A 433 -33.39 37.20 15.14
CA LYS A 433 -34.36 36.70 14.16
C LYS A 433 -33.63 36.15 12.96
N MET A 434 -33.91 34.88 12.58
CA MET A 434 -33.40 34.20 11.41
C MET A 434 -31.89 33.91 11.40
N SER A 435 -31.28 33.81 12.56
CA SER A 435 -29.85 33.52 12.68
C SER A 435 -29.48 32.04 12.69
N PHE A 436 -30.46 31.14 12.56
CA PHE A 436 -30.25 29.70 12.56
C PHE A 436 -30.02 29.18 11.16
N GLY A 437 -29.24 28.14 11.09
CA GLY A 437 -28.90 27.45 9.86
C GLY A 437 -29.38 26.02 9.86
N ASP A 438 -28.51 25.16 9.43
CA ASP A 438 -28.73 23.73 9.31
C ASP A 438 -28.78 23.02 10.66
N ILE A 439 -29.42 21.85 10.69
CA ILE A 439 -29.55 21.01 11.86
C ILE A 439 -29.29 19.55 11.46
N GLU A 440 -28.52 18.87 12.27
CA GLU A 440 -28.39 17.43 12.21
C GLU A 440 -28.63 16.81 13.59
N ILE A 441 -29.37 15.72 13.60
CA ILE A 441 -29.58 14.93 14.80
C ILE A 441 -28.68 13.72 14.73
N PHE A 442 -27.78 13.66 15.68
CA PHE A 442 -26.98 12.47 15.83
C PHE A 442 -27.87 11.31 16.33
N SER A 443 -28.08 10.38 15.46
CA SER A 443 -28.71 9.12 15.75
C SER A 443 -27.61 8.07 15.70
N ASP A 444 -27.00 7.79 16.88
CA ASP A 444 -26.44 6.44 16.99
C ASP A 444 -27.60 5.55 16.62
N ALA A 445 -27.42 4.69 15.65
CA ALA A 445 -28.35 3.60 15.47
C ALA A 445 -28.47 2.92 16.81
N VAL A 446 -29.52 3.34 17.56
CA VAL A 446 -29.78 2.86 18.92
C VAL A 446 -30.07 1.41 18.74
N ASN A 447 -29.12 0.62 19.14
CA ASN A 447 -28.92 -0.75 18.83
C ASN A 447 -28.46 -0.92 17.37
N GLU A 448 -27.17 -0.74 17.09
CA GLU A 448 -26.54 -1.65 16.13
C GLU A 448 -27.16 -3.02 16.46
N PRO A 449 -27.88 -3.62 15.53
CA PRO A 449 -28.58 -4.84 15.87
C PRO A 449 -27.50 -5.81 16.35
N THR A 450 -27.56 -6.19 17.63
CA THR A 450 -26.66 -7.23 18.15
C THR A 450 -27.07 -8.52 17.48
N PHE A 451 -26.51 -8.77 16.31
CA PHE A 451 -26.77 -10.00 15.59
C PHE A 451 -26.14 -11.16 16.34
N THR A 452 -26.97 -12.12 16.64
CA THR A 452 -26.49 -13.43 17.07
C THR A 452 -26.48 -14.34 15.85
N VAL A 453 -25.32 -14.82 15.45
CA VAL A 453 -25.15 -15.73 14.32
C VAL A 453 -24.68 -17.09 14.79
N THR A 454 -24.96 -18.13 14.01
CA THR A 454 -24.40 -19.48 14.22
C THR A 454 -22.89 -19.38 14.44
N PRO A 455 -22.33 -19.99 15.50
CA PRO A 455 -20.88 -19.97 15.72
C PRO A 455 -20.12 -20.57 14.53
N SER A 456 -18.95 -20.01 14.21
CA SER A 456 -18.05 -20.59 13.24
C SER A 456 -17.72 -22.04 13.60
N THR A 457 -17.74 -22.92 12.62
CA THR A 457 -17.57 -24.36 12.82
C THR A 457 -16.93 -25.02 11.60
N THR A 458 -16.47 -26.26 11.81
CA THR A 458 -15.94 -27.08 10.73
C THR A 458 -16.94 -28.16 10.37
N ILE A 459 -17.16 -28.39 9.07
CA ILE A 459 -18.01 -29.45 8.54
C ILE A 459 -17.20 -30.36 7.62
N CYS A 460 -17.71 -31.54 7.38
CA CYS A 460 -17.09 -32.46 6.44
C CYS A 460 -17.33 -32.02 4.99
N SER A 461 -16.38 -32.31 4.12
CA SER A 461 -16.51 -32.04 2.69
C SER A 461 -17.80 -32.62 2.11
N GLY A 462 -18.56 -31.80 1.39
CA GLY A 462 -19.86 -32.18 0.80
C GLY A 462 -21.04 -32.19 1.79
N GLN A 463 -20.82 -31.84 3.05
CA GLN A 463 -21.88 -31.63 4.02
C GLN A 463 -22.45 -30.22 3.94
N SER A 464 -23.66 -30.05 4.42
CA SER A 464 -24.33 -28.76 4.52
C SER A 464 -24.64 -28.42 5.96
N ILE A 465 -24.71 -27.15 6.28
CA ILE A 465 -25.05 -26.65 7.60
C ILE A 465 -26.09 -25.55 7.51
N GLN A 466 -27.03 -25.56 8.43
CA GLN A 466 -27.98 -24.46 8.56
C GLN A 466 -27.36 -23.31 9.36
N LEU A 467 -27.25 -22.17 8.74
CA LEU A 467 -26.87 -20.92 9.40
C LEU A 467 -28.14 -20.32 10.03
N ASN A 468 -27.97 -19.61 11.10
CA ASN A 468 -29.05 -18.86 11.74
C ASN A 468 -28.53 -17.50 12.13
N VAL A 469 -29.29 -16.46 11.88
CA VAL A 469 -29.06 -15.11 12.37
C VAL A 469 -30.33 -14.60 13.04
N SER A 470 -30.20 -13.85 14.11
CA SER A 470 -31.30 -13.19 14.80
C SER A 470 -30.85 -11.85 15.36
N GLY A 471 -31.80 -10.97 15.69
CA GLY A 471 -31.55 -9.64 16.23
C GLY A 471 -31.90 -8.49 15.27
N GLY A 472 -32.42 -8.79 14.09
CA GLY A 472 -32.83 -7.80 13.09
C GLY A 472 -33.84 -8.34 12.08
N ALA A 473 -33.94 -7.66 10.94
CA ALA A 473 -34.80 -7.99 9.81
C ALA A 473 -34.05 -7.82 8.48
N ASN A 474 -34.66 -8.19 7.36
CA ASN A 474 -34.13 -7.98 5.99
C ASN A 474 -32.69 -8.44 5.81
N TYR A 475 -32.44 -9.70 6.14
CA TYR A 475 -31.09 -10.26 6.09
C TYR A 475 -30.64 -10.51 4.65
N GLU A 476 -29.37 -10.19 4.38
CA GLU A 476 -28.70 -10.49 3.12
C GLU A 476 -27.34 -11.11 3.40
N TRP A 477 -27.15 -12.33 2.91
CA TRP A 477 -25.90 -13.10 3.11
C TRP A 477 -25.00 -13.05 1.87
N SER A 478 -23.72 -12.93 2.08
CA SER A 478 -22.68 -12.97 1.05
C SER A 478 -21.49 -13.83 1.52
N PRO A 479 -20.93 -14.68 0.64
CA PRO A 479 -21.33 -14.98 -0.74
C PRO A 479 -22.62 -15.82 -0.82
N ALA A 480 -23.44 -15.55 -1.83
CA ALA A 480 -24.74 -16.19 -2.01
C ALA A 480 -24.68 -17.54 -2.76
N ASN A 481 -23.61 -17.80 -3.50
CA ASN A 481 -23.50 -18.91 -4.46
C ASN A 481 -23.50 -20.31 -3.83
N THR A 482 -23.28 -20.42 -2.53
CA THR A 482 -23.27 -21.67 -1.77
C THR A 482 -24.41 -21.74 -0.76
N LEU A 483 -25.38 -20.83 -0.85
CA LEU A 483 -26.56 -20.78 0.00
C LEU A 483 -27.80 -21.17 -0.80
N ASP A 484 -28.74 -21.84 -0.16
CA ASP A 484 -30.06 -22.13 -0.75
C ASP A 484 -30.91 -20.86 -0.95
N ASN A 485 -30.80 -19.91 -0.04
CA ASN A 485 -31.42 -18.59 -0.13
C ASN A 485 -30.65 -17.57 0.71
N ALA A 486 -30.05 -16.59 0.07
CA ALA A 486 -29.24 -15.58 0.74
C ALA A 486 -30.06 -14.50 1.52
N ASN A 487 -31.39 -14.44 1.33
CA ASN A 487 -32.23 -13.37 1.87
C ASN A 487 -33.16 -13.84 3.01
N ILE A 488 -32.77 -14.88 3.72
CA ILE A 488 -33.53 -15.39 4.87
C ILE A 488 -32.64 -15.45 6.13
N ASN A 489 -33.26 -15.51 7.28
CA ASN A 489 -32.55 -15.56 8.55
C ASN A 489 -31.88 -16.92 8.86
N ASN A 490 -32.21 -17.96 8.10
CA ASN A 490 -31.73 -19.31 8.35
C ASN A 490 -31.40 -20.09 7.05
N PRO A 491 -30.47 -19.59 6.20
CA PRO A 491 -30.10 -20.31 4.98
C PRO A 491 -29.33 -21.58 5.27
N THR A 492 -29.41 -22.53 4.35
CA THR A 492 -28.57 -23.72 4.34
C THR A 492 -27.32 -23.44 3.50
N ALA A 493 -26.17 -23.52 4.12
CA ALA A 493 -24.86 -23.34 3.47
C ALA A 493 -24.26 -24.68 3.07
N SER A 494 -23.76 -24.78 1.86
CA SER A 494 -23.10 -25.94 1.27
C SER A 494 -21.77 -25.54 0.62
N PRO A 495 -20.82 -25.02 1.39
CA PRO A 495 -19.53 -24.58 0.88
C PRO A 495 -18.66 -25.77 0.46
N THR A 496 -17.88 -25.58 -0.60
CA THR A 496 -16.88 -26.56 -1.08
C THR A 496 -15.45 -26.21 -0.65
N GLU A 497 -15.27 -25.04 -0.05
CA GLU A 497 -14.01 -24.52 0.48
C GLU A 497 -14.30 -23.70 1.73
N ASN A 498 -13.25 -23.36 2.49
CA ASN A 498 -13.38 -22.50 3.67
C ASN A 498 -14.04 -21.19 3.28
N THR A 499 -15.24 -20.95 3.77
CA THR A 499 -16.06 -19.82 3.36
C THR A 499 -16.46 -19.01 4.59
N THR A 500 -16.15 -17.72 4.54
CA THR A 500 -16.67 -16.74 5.50
C THR A 500 -17.90 -16.09 4.91
N TYR A 501 -19.03 -16.34 5.53
CA TYR A 501 -20.28 -15.66 5.22
C TYR A 501 -20.39 -14.39 6.04
N THR A 502 -20.72 -13.32 5.37
CA THR A 502 -21.10 -12.06 5.99
C THR A 502 -22.60 -11.93 5.83
N VAL A 503 -23.33 -11.76 6.92
CA VAL A 503 -24.73 -11.40 6.86
C VAL A 503 -24.88 -9.94 7.23
N MET A 504 -25.54 -9.18 6.38
CA MET A 504 -26.04 -7.85 6.63
C MET A 504 -27.50 -7.95 7.04
N GLY A 505 -27.87 -7.24 8.06
CA GLY A 505 -29.24 -7.16 8.52
C GLY A 505 -29.63 -5.74 8.89
N GLU A 506 -30.93 -5.48 8.96
CA GLU A 506 -31.48 -4.20 9.37
C GLU A 506 -31.94 -4.27 10.82
N GLY A 507 -31.48 -3.35 11.65
CA GLY A 507 -31.98 -3.12 12.99
C GLY A 507 -33.30 -2.37 13.01
N SER A 508 -33.80 -2.08 14.20
CA SER A 508 -35.10 -1.43 14.40
C SER A 508 -35.23 -0.02 13.84
N CYS A 509 -34.11 0.55 13.35
CA CYS A 509 -34.07 1.91 12.80
C CYS A 509 -33.51 1.95 11.36
N GLY A 510 -33.57 0.83 10.62
CA GLY A 510 -32.97 0.77 9.30
C GLY A 510 -31.43 0.83 9.36
N SER A 511 -30.86 0.85 10.56
CA SER A 511 -29.42 0.70 10.75
C SER A 511 -29.01 -0.66 10.22
N ARG A 512 -28.04 -0.68 9.33
CA ARG A 512 -27.49 -1.89 8.80
C ARG A 512 -26.19 -2.19 9.51
N ASP A 513 -26.09 -3.39 10.04
CA ASP A 513 -24.84 -3.93 10.56
C ASP A 513 -24.54 -5.28 9.94
N THR A 514 -23.32 -5.72 10.05
CA THR A 514 -22.85 -6.98 9.50
C THR A 514 -22.21 -7.82 10.56
N VAL A 515 -22.48 -9.11 10.51
CA VAL A 515 -21.77 -10.10 11.32
C VAL A 515 -21.27 -11.24 10.42
N THR A 516 -20.17 -11.83 10.78
CA THR A 516 -19.54 -12.88 9.99
C THR A 516 -19.59 -14.22 10.71
N VAL A 517 -19.71 -15.28 9.93
CA VAL A 517 -19.54 -16.67 10.37
C VAL A 517 -18.66 -17.39 9.36
N THR A 518 -17.66 -18.08 9.85
CA THR A 518 -16.77 -18.89 9.02
C THR A 518 -17.13 -20.36 9.13
N ILE A 519 -17.42 -20.97 7.97
CA ILE A 519 -17.58 -22.40 7.84
C ILE A 519 -16.31 -22.95 7.20
N SER A 520 -15.57 -23.70 7.98
CA SER A 520 -14.38 -24.40 7.52
C SER A 520 -14.76 -25.78 7.00
N ILE A 521 -14.13 -26.20 5.94
CA ILE A 521 -14.23 -27.59 5.46
C ILE A 521 -13.11 -28.37 6.13
N ASP A 522 -13.46 -29.50 6.67
CA ASP A 522 -12.45 -30.43 7.18
C ASP A 522 -11.57 -30.87 6.01
N ASP A 523 -10.36 -30.38 5.96
CA ASP A 523 -9.34 -30.65 4.95
C ASP A 523 -8.37 -31.74 5.39
N PHE A 524 -8.82 -32.56 6.34
CA PHE A 524 -8.03 -33.66 6.83
C PHE A 524 -7.57 -34.54 5.68
N ASN A 525 -6.28 -34.49 5.40
CA ASN A 525 -5.67 -35.25 4.32
C ASN A 525 -5.22 -36.60 4.87
N PHE A 526 -6.03 -37.60 4.61
CA PHE A 526 -5.71 -38.98 4.99
C PHE A 526 -5.22 -39.75 3.77
N SER A 527 -4.03 -40.31 3.89
CA SER A 527 -3.50 -41.23 2.90
C SER A 527 -2.63 -42.27 3.57
N LEU A 528 -2.81 -43.51 3.17
CA LEU A 528 -1.95 -44.62 3.52
C LEU A 528 -0.65 -44.61 2.73
N GLY A 529 -0.49 -43.65 1.85
CA GLY A 529 0.67 -43.53 0.98
C GLY A 529 0.56 -44.38 -0.29
N PRO A 530 1.65 -44.52 -1.04
CA PRO A 530 1.68 -45.35 -2.24
C PRO A 530 1.61 -46.84 -1.90
N ASP A 531 1.30 -47.66 -2.87
CA ASP A 531 1.37 -49.09 -2.82
C ASP A 531 2.70 -49.55 -2.17
N VAL A 532 2.62 -50.51 -1.29
CA VAL A 532 3.77 -50.99 -0.56
C VAL A 532 4.25 -52.30 -1.12
N GLY A 533 5.55 -52.39 -1.31
CA GLY A 533 6.21 -53.67 -1.61
C GLY A 533 6.79 -54.32 -0.36
N PHE A 534 6.65 -55.61 -0.24
CA PHE A 534 7.46 -56.35 0.67
C PHE A 534 8.31 -57.37 -0.07
N CYS A 535 9.51 -57.50 0.41
CA CYS A 535 10.50 -58.35 -0.25
C CYS A 535 10.50 -59.73 0.36
N GLU A 536 10.60 -60.76 -0.48
CA GLU A 536 10.69 -62.12 0.05
C GLU A 536 11.85 -62.28 1.06
N GLY A 537 11.50 -62.72 2.28
CA GLY A 537 12.45 -62.93 3.36
C GLY A 537 12.71 -61.71 4.27
N MET A 538 12.08 -60.55 4.04
CA MET A 538 12.05 -59.43 4.98
C MET A 538 10.81 -59.53 5.86
N ASN A 539 11.01 -59.46 7.18
CA ASN A 539 9.93 -59.50 8.17
C ASN A 539 9.37 -58.08 8.35
N ASN A 540 8.04 -57.97 8.26
CA ASN A 540 7.19 -56.90 8.75
C ASN A 540 7.23 -55.62 7.91
N VAL A 541 6.35 -55.52 6.93
CA VAL A 541 5.88 -54.23 6.39
C VAL A 541 4.72 -53.78 7.27
N PHE A 542 4.80 -52.55 7.74
CA PHE A 542 3.76 -51.94 8.53
C PHE A 542 3.04 -50.84 7.71
N LEU A 543 1.73 -50.84 7.75
CA LEU A 543 0.93 -49.75 7.28
C LEU A 543 0.57 -48.87 8.48
N ASP A 544 0.82 -47.61 8.40
CA ASP A 544 0.55 -46.62 9.44
C ASP A 544 -0.48 -45.61 8.95
N ALA A 545 -1.61 -45.62 9.57
CA ALA A 545 -2.71 -44.66 9.26
C ALA A 545 -2.53 -43.30 9.93
N GLY A 546 -1.34 -42.98 10.42
CA GLY A 546 -1.01 -41.68 11.04
C GLY A 546 -1.58 -41.53 12.44
N SER A 547 -1.01 -40.61 13.22
CA SER A 547 -1.39 -40.42 14.63
C SER A 547 -2.49 -39.36 14.85
N GLU A 548 -2.90 -38.65 13.79
CA GLU A 548 -3.87 -37.56 13.88
C GLU A 548 -5.34 -38.02 13.94
N PRO A 549 -5.74 -39.15 13.31
CA PRO A 549 -7.09 -39.65 13.44
C PRO A 549 -7.47 -40.02 14.88
N THR A 550 -8.74 -39.90 15.18
CA THR A 550 -9.30 -40.28 16.50
C THR A 550 -9.71 -41.73 16.58
N SER A 551 -9.94 -42.40 15.43
CA SER A 551 -10.24 -43.82 15.34
C SER A 551 -9.84 -44.41 13.99
N TYR A 552 -9.62 -45.71 13.94
CA TYR A 552 -9.17 -46.48 12.80
C TYR A 552 -10.06 -47.73 12.63
N LEU A 553 -10.31 -48.11 11.41
CA LEU A 553 -10.98 -49.37 11.06
C LEU A 553 -10.41 -49.88 9.72
N TRP A 554 -9.59 -50.90 9.81
CA TRP A 554 -9.03 -51.59 8.65
C TRP A 554 -10.00 -52.63 8.08
N ASN A 555 -9.88 -52.95 6.82
CA ASN A 555 -10.64 -54.05 6.19
C ASN A 555 -10.30 -55.40 6.76
N THR A 556 -9.20 -55.52 7.49
CA THR A 556 -8.81 -56.71 8.30
C THR A 556 -9.53 -56.79 9.63
N ASN A 557 -10.37 -55.83 9.98
CA ASN A 557 -11.06 -55.60 11.26
C ASN A 557 -10.17 -55.14 12.42
N GLU A 558 -8.93 -54.76 12.17
CA GLU A 558 -8.07 -54.11 13.14
C GLU A 558 -8.48 -52.67 13.36
N THR A 559 -8.25 -52.18 14.59
CA THR A 559 -8.64 -50.80 15.00
C THR A 559 -7.42 -50.02 15.52
N THR A 560 -6.24 -50.50 15.22
CA THR A 560 -4.96 -49.87 15.62
C THR A 560 -4.46 -48.94 14.55
N GLN A 561 -3.72 -47.91 14.95
CA GLN A 561 -3.06 -46.98 14.00
C GLN A 561 -2.18 -47.73 13.00
N ILE A 562 -1.46 -48.70 13.48
CA ILE A 562 -0.48 -49.46 12.68
C ILE A 562 -0.91 -50.91 12.59
N ILE A 563 -0.88 -51.48 11.40
CA ILE A 563 -1.07 -52.91 11.17
C ILE A 563 0.15 -53.51 10.49
N ASN A 564 0.32 -54.84 10.66
CA ASN A 564 1.38 -55.57 10.03
C ASN A 564 0.87 -56.30 8.78
N VAL A 565 1.46 -56.00 7.64
CA VAL A 565 1.15 -56.61 6.34
C VAL A 565 1.89 -57.96 6.26
N THR A 566 1.14 -59.05 6.17
CA THR A 566 1.70 -60.42 6.14
C THR A 566 1.44 -61.13 4.80
N SER A 567 0.63 -60.57 3.94
CA SER A 567 0.29 -61.15 2.64
C SER A 567 0.07 -60.03 1.60
N GLU A 568 0.25 -60.36 0.34
CA GLU A 568 -0.19 -59.49 -0.76
C GLU A 568 -1.70 -59.31 -0.76
N GLY A 569 -2.16 -58.15 -1.18
CA GLY A 569 -3.58 -57.83 -1.29
C GLY A 569 -3.87 -56.34 -1.04
N LEU A 570 -5.13 -55.99 -1.22
CA LEU A 570 -5.63 -54.65 -0.97
C LEU A 570 -5.96 -54.44 0.50
N TYR A 571 -5.30 -53.47 1.12
CA TYR A 571 -5.56 -53.05 2.50
C TYR A 571 -6.25 -51.68 2.42
N SER A 572 -7.31 -51.50 3.16
CA SER A 572 -7.97 -50.23 3.29
C SER A 572 -8.21 -49.86 4.74
N CYS A 573 -8.09 -48.61 5.07
CA CYS A 573 -8.37 -48.06 6.39
C CYS A 573 -9.37 -46.93 6.31
N THR A 574 -10.40 -46.99 7.12
CA THR A 574 -11.32 -45.88 7.36
C THR A 574 -10.92 -45.22 8.66
N VAL A 575 -10.59 -43.93 8.61
CA VAL A 575 -10.22 -43.14 9.78
C VAL A 575 -11.25 -42.07 10.08
N THR A 576 -11.33 -41.64 11.32
CA THR A 576 -12.16 -40.52 11.75
C THR A 576 -11.24 -39.36 12.12
N SER A 577 -11.42 -38.18 11.47
CA SER A 577 -10.66 -36.98 11.80
C SER A 577 -11.01 -36.43 13.19
N PRO A 578 -10.22 -35.52 13.77
CA PRO A 578 -10.56 -34.84 15.01
C PRO A 578 -11.90 -34.09 14.97
N ASN A 579 -12.35 -33.71 13.81
CA ASN A 579 -13.64 -33.03 13.58
C ASN A 579 -14.81 -34.00 13.35
N GLY A 580 -14.55 -35.31 13.40
CA GLY A 580 -15.56 -36.36 13.28
C GLY A 580 -15.87 -36.79 11.85
N CYS A 581 -15.10 -36.34 10.87
CA CYS A 581 -15.27 -36.73 9.48
C CYS A 581 -14.57 -38.05 9.16
N SER A 582 -15.19 -38.86 8.32
CA SER A 582 -14.63 -40.18 7.95
C SER A 582 -13.94 -40.08 6.57
N TYR A 583 -12.72 -40.60 6.52
CA TYR A 583 -11.90 -40.70 5.31
C TYR A 583 -11.45 -42.14 5.15
N THR A 584 -11.45 -42.60 3.92
CA THR A 584 -11.00 -43.96 3.60
C THR A 584 -9.96 -43.87 2.50
N ASP A 585 -8.87 -44.55 2.67
CA ASP A 585 -7.85 -44.74 1.66
C ASP A 585 -7.46 -46.21 1.58
N GLU A 586 -6.94 -46.59 0.45
CA GLU A 586 -6.53 -47.99 0.20
C GLU A 586 -5.12 -48.02 -0.38
N VAL A 587 -4.42 -49.09 -0.06
CA VAL A 587 -3.08 -49.38 -0.52
C VAL A 587 -2.96 -50.83 -0.92
N ASN A 588 -2.33 -51.09 -2.03
CA ASN A 588 -2.06 -52.44 -2.45
C ASN A 588 -0.68 -52.90 -1.94
N ALA A 589 -0.67 -54.03 -1.26
CA ALA A 589 0.58 -54.68 -0.80
C ALA A 589 0.98 -55.76 -1.81
N MET A 590 2.14 -55.62 -2.40
CA MET A 590 2.68 -56.52 -3.41
C MET A 590 3.99 -57.16 -2.95
N SER A 591 4.23 -58.43 -3.29
CA SER A 591 5.49 -59.11 -3.01
C SER A 591 6.47 -58.99 -4.17
N SER A 592 7.72 -58.75 -3.87
CA SER A 592 8.78 -58.69 -4.89
C SER A 592 10.07 -59.34 -4.38
N PHE A 593 10.94 -59.69 -5.30
CA PHE A 593 12.25 -60.25 -4.98
C PHE A 593 13.28 -59.11 -4.77
N ILE A 594 14.28 -59.43 -3.95
CA ILE A 594 15.41 -58.52 -3.75
C ILE A 594 16.22 -58.48 -5.04
N PRO A 595 16.44 -57.30 -5.68
CA PRO A 595 17.18 -57.23 -6.90
C PRO A 595 18.66 -57.59 -6.70
N THR A 596 19.25 -58.32 -7.70
CA THR A 596 20.66 -58.62 -7.69
C THR A 596 21.41 -57.48 -8.42
N ILE A 597 22.25 -56.77 -7.71
CA ILE A 597 22.94 -55.61 -8.23
C ILE A 597 24.06 -56.02 -9.16
N GLU A 598 24.06 -55.44 -10.33
CA GLU A 598 25.16 -55.43 -11.31
C GLU A 598 25.35 -54.03 -11.84
N PHE A 599 26.58 -53.61 -12.03
CA PHE A 599 26.94 -52.36 -12.69
C PHE A 599 28.30 -52.46 -13.38
N TYR A 600 28.56 -51.57 -14.33
CA TYR A 600 29.79 -51.55 -15.05
C TYR A 600 30.28 -50.14 -15.34
N THR A 601 31.56 -49.99 -15.63
CA THR A 601 32.20 -48.79 -16.18
C THR A 601 32.97 -49.13 -17.45
N PRO A 602 32.96 -48.26 -18.49
CA PRO A 602 33.81 -48.51 -19.68
C PRO A 602 35.30 -48.51 -19.39
N PHE A 603 35.71 -47.80 -18.37
CA PHE A 603 37.09 -47.69 -17.94
C PHE A 603 37.12 -47.66 -16.40
N ASP A 604 37.94 -48.48 -15.81
CA ASP A 604 38.13 -48.66 -14.35
C ASP A 604 39.36 -47.88 -13.85
N SER A 605 40.14 -47.32 -14.75
CA SER A 605 41.35 -46.60 -14.38
C SER A 605 41.58 -45.37 -15.30
N ALA A 606 42.07 -44.29 -14.72
CA ALA A 606 42.34 -43.03 -15.45
C ALA A 606 43.37 -42.15 -14.72
N CYS A 607 43.84 -41.16 -15.41
CA CYS A 607 44.64 -40.07 -14.82
C CYS A 607 43.80 -38.95 -14.25
N PRO A 608 44.22 -38.24 -13.18
CA PRO A 608 43.53 -37.07 -12.66
C PRO A 608 43.67 -35.85 -13.62
N PRO A 609 42.61 -34.99 -13.73
CA PRO A 609 41.29 -35.22 -13.19
C PRO A 609 40.57 -36.34 -13.92
N ALA A 610 40.22 -37.38 -13.21
CA ALA A 610 39.59 -38.57 -13.79
C ALA A 610 38.08 -38.42 -13.82
N SER A 611 37.44 -38.80 -14.89
CA SER A 611 35.98 -38.84 -14.99
C SER A 611 35.54 -40.26 -15.38
N PHE A 612 34.85 -40.91 -14.48
CA PHE A 612 34.33 -42.24 -14.69
C PHE A 612 32.82 -42.20 -14.91
N GLN A 613 32.35 -43.01 -15.83
CA GLN A 613 30.94 -43.25 -16.07
C GLN A 613 30.56 -44.62 -15.53
N LEU A 614 29.63 -44.67 -14.63
CA LEU A 614 29.08 -45.91 -14.09
C LEU A 614 27.64 -46.05 -14.54
N VAL A 615 27.28 -47.25 -14.92
CA VAL A 615 25.92 -47.56 -15.41
C VAL A 615 25.41 -48.75 -14.66
N ASP A 616 24.23 -48.61 -14.07
CA ASP A 616 23.50 -49.69 -13.49
C ASP A 616 23.03 -50.68 -14.55
N SER A 617 23.23 -51.98 -14.29
CA SER A 617 22.76 -53.09 -15.09
C SER A 617 22.00 -54.11 -14.27
N THR A 618 21.53 -53.69 -13.14
CA THR A 618 20.77 -54.51 -12.18
C THR A 618 19.50 -55.06 -12.80
N LEU A 619 19.27 -56.32 -12.65
CA LEU A 619 18.06 -56.99 -13.10
C LEU A 619 17.00 -56.90 -12.02
N ALA A 620 15.91 -56.20 -12.33
CA ALA A 620 14.69 -56.17 -11.52
C ALA A 620 13.58 -56.91 -12.21
N GLN A 621 12.50 -57.19 -11.51
CA GLN A 621 11.29 -57.77 -12.11
C GLN A 621 10.63 -56.71 -13.01
N SER A 622 9.87 -57.16 -14.01
CA SER A 622 9.24 -56.24 -15.01
C SER A 622 8.12 -55.41 -14.39
N ASP A 623 7.55 -55.90 -13.32
CA ASP A 623 6.42 -55.28 -12.56
C ASP A 623 6.86 -54.62 -11.25
N ASP A 624 8.15 -54.64 -10.96
CA ASP A 624 8.78 -53.94 -9.83
C ASP A 624 10.12 -53.31 -10.29
N PRO A 625 10.08 -52.29 -11.13
CA PRO A 625 11.31 -51.69 -11.68
C PRO A 625 12.08 -50.94 -10.59
N ILE A 626 13.38 -50.76 -10.83
CA ILE A 626 14.21 -49.93 -9.96
C ILE A 626 13.80 -48.46 -10.20
N VAL A 627 13.50 -47.77 -9.11
CA VAL A 627 13.08 -46.35 -9.10
C VAL A 627 14.05 -45.45 -8.36
N ALA A 628 14.95 -45.99 -7.56
CA ALA A 628 15.96 -45.21 -6.89
C ALA A 628 17.33 -45.84 -6.90
N TRP A 629 18.33 -45.07 -7.11
CA TRP A 629 19.76 -45.42 -7.08
C TRP A 629 20.44 -44.55 -6.02
N ASN A 630 21.39 -45.11 -5.34
CA ASN A 630 22.25 -44.39 -4.42
C ASN A 630 23.68 -44.87 -4.60
N TRP A 631 24.40 -44.17 -5.47
CA TRP A 631 25.81 -44.40 -5.65
C TRP A 631 26.62 -43.70 -4.58
N THR A 632 27.60 -44.38 -4.05
CA THR A 632 28.61 -43.80 -3.18
C THR A 632 29.99 -44.13 -3.71
N ILE A 633 30.73 -43.10 -4.16
CA ILE A 633 32.00 -43.24 -4.86
C ILE A 633 32.90 -42.10 -4.37
N ALA A 634 34.07 -42.41 -3.84
CA ALA A 634 35.01 -41.36 -3.37
C ALA A 634 34.40 -40.31 -2.44
N GLY A 635 33.38 -40.66 -1.62
CA GLY A 635 32.65 -39.74 -0.74
C GLY A 635 31.62 -38.87 -1.44
N GLN A 636 31.43 -39.00 -2.74
CA GLN A 636 30.41 -38.33 -3.53
C GLN A 636 29.20 -39.27 -3.70
N GLN A 637 28.02 -38.69 -3.83
CA GLN A 637 26.78 -39.43 -4.01
C GLN A 637 26.07 -39.03 -5.31
N SER A 638 25.40 -40.00 -5.92
CA SER A 638 24.53 -39.79 -7.08
C SER A 638 23.32 -40.71 -7.00
N ASN A 639 22.21 -40.26 -7.56
CA ASN A 639 20.90 -40.93 -7.49
C ASN A 639 20.31 -41.23 -8.87
N THR A 640 21.12 -41.38 -9.89
CA THR A 640 20.69 -41.69 -11.26
C THR A 640 21.13 -43.07 -11.70
N PRO A 641 20.44 -43.73 -12.62
CA PRO A 641 20.81 -45.07 -13.11
C PRO A 641 22.17 -45.11 -13.79
N ALA A 642 22.61 -44.00 -14.32
CA ALA A 642 23.95 -43.79 -14.83
C ALA A 642 24.54 -42.54 -14.23
N THR A 643 25.75 -42.58 -13.74
CA THR A 643 26.40 -41.44 -13.10
C THR A 643 27.79 -41.18 -13.68
N ALA A 644 28.15 -39.92 -13.76
CA ALA A 644 29.52 -39.50 -14.08
C ALA A 644 30.13 -38.89 -12.82
N ILE A 645 31.29 -39.39 -12.43
CA ILE A 645 32.00 -38.92 -11.24
C ILE A 645 33.36 -38.37 -11.60
N ALA A 646 33.72 -37.25 -11.08
CA ALA A 646 35.05 -36.68 -11.23
C ALA A 646 35.86 -36.91 -9.96
N ILE A 647 37.10 -37.42 -10.11
CA ILE A 647 37.98 -37.69 -8.99
C ILE A 647 39.34 -37.03 -9.31
N ASP A 648 39.75 -36.13 -8.46
CA ASP A 648 40.97 -35.32 -8.66
C ASP A 648 42.20 -35.93 -7.98
N ASN A 649 41.98 -36.74 -6.92
CA ASN A 649 43.07 -37.31 -6.17
C ASN A 649 43.41 -38.73 -6.66
N SER A 650 44.70 -39.08 -6.73
CA SER A 650 45.15 -40.44 -7.01
C SER A 650 44.77 -41.38 -5.87
N GLY A 651 44.48 -42.62 -6.22
CA GLY A 651 44.07 -43.65 -5.23
C GLY A 651 43.14 -44.69 -5.84
N SER A 652 42.80 -45.66 -5.02
CA SER A 652 41.78 -46.68 -5.33
C SER A 652 40.50 -46.36 -4.60
N TYR A 653 39.40 -46.47 -5.29
CA TYR A 653 38.08 -46.07 -4.75
C TYR A 653 37.08 -47.21 -4.86
N ASP A 654 36.40 -47.42 -3.74
CA ASP A 654 35.29 -48.33 -3.70
C ASP A 654 34.07 -47.74 -4.37
N VAL A 655 33.27 -48.55 -5.01
CA VAL A 655 32.00 -48.20 -5.59
C VAL A 655 30.91 -48.95 -4.86
N THR A 656 30.00 -48.24 -4.26
CA THR A 656 28.77 -48.77 -3.66
C THR A 656 27.60 -48.31 -4.51
N LEU A 657 26.76 -49.25 -4.87
CA LEU A 657 25.43 -48.98 -5.42
C LEU A 657 24.39 -49.61 -4.49
N GLU A 658 23.47 -48.80 -4.03
CA GLU A 658 22.23 -49.23 -3.44
C GLU A 658 21.12 -48.94 -4.42
N VAL A 659 20.19 -49.88 -4.61
CA VAL A 659 19.02 -49.71 -5.45
C VAL A 659 17.78 -49.99 -4.65
N VAL A 660 16.69 -49.27 -5.00
CA VAL A 660 15.36 -49.49 -4.41
C VAL A 660 14.41 -49.68 -5.59
N THR A 661 13.64 -50.71 -5.54
CA THR A 661 12.56 -50.95 -6.49
C THR A 661 11.30 -50.12 -6.16
N GLU A 662 10.36 -50.07 -7.07
CA GLU A 662 9.09 -49.33 -6.89
C GLU A 662 8.32 -49.83 -5.64
N LEU A 663 8.37 -51.13 -5.39
CA LEU A 663 7.76 -51.74 -4.21
C LEU A 663 8.63 -51.66 -2.95
N GLY A 664 9.77 -50.98 -3.02
CA GLY A 664 10.62 -50.70 -1.86
C GLY A 664 11.64 -51.77 -1.50
N CYS A 665 11.88 -52.77 -2.36
CA CYS A 665 12.94 -53.76 -2.15
C CYS A 665 14.32 -53.11 -2.34
N ARG A 666 15.16 -53.27 -1.30
CA ARG A 666 16.49 -52.67 -1.26
C ARG A 666 17.57 -53.72 -1.41
N SER A 667 18.53 -53.42 -2.20
CA SER A 667 19.77 -54.18 -2.30
C SER A 667 20.96 -53.22 -2.32
N SER A 668 22.07 -53.69 -1.80
CA SER A 668 23.30 -52.89 -1.79
C SER A 668 24.49 -53.77 -2.12
N LEU A 669 25.33 -53.30 -3.06
CA LEU A 669 26.60 -53.98 -3.44
C LEU A 669 27.73 -52.95 -3.36
N THR A 670 28.78 -53.34 -2.64
CA THR A 670 30.04 -52.58 -2.63
C THR A 670 31.12 -53.40 -3.30
N ILE A 671 31.76 -52.86 -4.31
CA ILE A 671 32.96 -53.47 -4.91
C ILE A 671 34.16 -52.64 -4.47
N PRO A 672 35.06 -53.20 -3.70
CA PRO A 672 36.24 -52.49 -3.21
C PRO A 672 37.27 -52.30 -4.32
N ASN A 673 37.94 -51.14 -4.31
CA ASN A 673 38.98 -50.75 -5.25
C ASN A 673 38.56 -50.86 -6.75
N TYR A 674 37.27 -50.56 -7.00
CA TYR A 674 36.73 -50.70 -8.36
C TYR A 674 37.25 -49.65 -9.36
N LEU A 675 37.54 -48.44 -8.88
CA LEU A 675 38.11 -47.36 -9.71
C LEU A 675 39.52 -47.04 -9.23
N ILE A 676 40.40 -46.83 -10.18
CA ILE A 676 41.79 -46.50 -9.91
C ILE A 676 42.13 -45.15 -10.59
N VAL A 677 42.55 -44.22 -9.80
CA VAL A 677 43.11 -42.95 -10.29
C VAL A 677 44.62 -42.99 -10.06
N HIS A 678 45.33 -43.04 -11.17
CA HIS A 678 46.78 -43.15 -11.13
C HIS A 678 47.44 -41.86 -10.63
N GLU A 679 48.58 -42.01 -9.96
CA GLU A 679 49.34 -40.81 -9.58
C GLU A 679 49.88 -40.12 -10.84
N THR A 680 49.89 -38.81 -10.82
CA THR A 680 50.55 -38.04 -11.90
C THR A 680 52.03 -37.92 -11.64
N PRO A 681 52.84 -37.95 -12.68
CA PRO A 681 54.25 -37.59 -12.50
C PRO A 681 54.37 -36.12 -12.11
N LYS A 682 55.43 -35.79 -11.39
CA LYS A 682 55.74 -34.40 -11.07
C LYS A 682 56.74 -33.88 -12.09
N ALA A 683 56.33 -32.99 -12.96
CA ALA A 683 57.20 -32.23 -13.81
C ALA A 683 57.84 -31.09 -13.00
N ASP A 684 59.14 -31.02 -12.93
CA ASP A 684 59.85 -29.96 -12.22
C ASP A 684 61.25 -29.83 -12.80
N PHE A 685 61.74 -28.64 -13.01
CA PHE A 685 63.08 -28.37 -13.44
C PHE A 685 63.55 -26.96 -13.07
N SER A 686 64.86 -26.78 -13.06
CA SER A 686 65.45 -25.47 -12.90
C SER A 686 66.29 -25.09 -14.15
N VAL A 687 66.32 -23.80 -14.41
CA VAL A 687 67.10 -23.21 -15.53
C VAL A 687 67.95 -22.09 -14.97
N GLN A 688 69.25 -22.09 -15.40
CA GLN A 688 70.13 -20.97 -15.09
C GLN A 688 71.03 -20.65 -16.29
N PRO A 689 71.24 -19.36 -16.57
CA PRO A 689 70.59 -18.20 -16.05
C PRO A 689 69.14 -18.04 -16.53
N LEU A 690 68.30 -17.31 -15.82
CA LEU A 690 66.96 -16.99 -16.27
C LEU A 690 66.92 -15.78 -17.22
N GLU A 691 68.05 -15.09 -17.38
CA GLU A 691 68.20 -14.00 -18.34
C GLU A 691 69.39 -14.31 -19.24
N ILE A 692 69.19 -14.24 -20.57
CA ILE A 692 70.20 -14.49 -21.60
C ILE A 692 70.58 -13.23 -22.32
N SER A 693 71.89 -13.16 -22.76
CA SER A 693 72.39 -12.01 -23.46
C SER A 693 73.01 -12.40 -24.78
N HIS A 694 73.36 -11.47 -25.64
CA HIS A 694 74.03 -11.72 -26.96
C HIS A 694 75.38 -12.42 -26.82
N CYS A 695 76.00 -12.46 -25.64
CA CYS A 695 77.23 -13.17 -25.41
C CYS A 695 77.06 -14.52 -24.73
N ASN A 696 75.89 -14.68 -24.15
CA ASN A 696 75.59 -15.99 -23.55
C ASN A 696 74.08 -16.29 -23.72
N THR A 697 73.81 -17.12 -24.71
CA THR A 697 72.50 -17.67 -25.03
C THR A 697 72.34 -19.08 -24.49
N THR A 698 73.30 -19.53 -23.72
CA THR A 698 73.30 -20.86 -23.13
C THR A 698 72.64 -20.84 -21.75
N ILE A 699 71.83 -21.81 -21.52
CA ILE A 699 71.20 -22.10 -20.24
C ILE A 699 71.58 -23.51 -19.79
N ASP A 700 71.76 -23.69 -18.52
CA ASP A 700 71.84 -25.00 -17.87
C ASP A 700 70.45 -25.40 -17.42
N ILE A 701 70.10 -26.65 -17.65
CA ILE A 701 68.79 -27.21 -17.33
C ILE A 701 69.03 -28.37 -16.35
N VAL A 702 68.34 -28.42 -15.29
CA VAL A 702 68.40 -29.53 -14.35
C VAL A 702 66.98 -30.08 -14.17
N ASN A 703 66.79 -31.32 -14.62
CA ASN A 703 65.56 -32.03 -14.41
C ASN A 703 65.40 -32.41 -12.93
N LEU A 704 64.31 -32.05 -12.32
CA LEU A 704 63.94 -32.34 -10.92
C LEU A 704 62.67 -33.18 -10.86
N SER A 705 62.20 -33.64 -11.98
CA SER A 705 60.96 -34.39 -12.10
C SER A 705 61.06 -35.73 -11.42
N THR A 706 59.95 -36.26 -10.92
CA THR A 706 59.82 -37.55 -10.26
C THR A 706 58.64 -38.34 -10.76
N ASN A 707 58.67 -39.65 -10.62
CA ASN A 707 57.59 -40.59 -10.96
C ASN A 707 57.14 -40.54 -12.41
N TYR A 708 58.05 -40.38 -13.35
CA TYR A 708 57.80 -40.39 -14.80
C TYR A 708 58.51 -41.56 -15.44
N ASP A 709 57.97 -42.01 -16.56
CA ASP A 709 58.56 -43.03 -17.44
C ASP A 709 59.18 -42.40 -18.73
N SER A 710 58.54 -41.34 -19.20
CA SER A 710 59.07 -40.60 -20.34
C SER A 710 58.84 -39.08 -20.15
N LEU A 711 59.61 -38.30 -20.83
CA LEU A 711 59.47 -36.83 -20.81
C LEU A 711 59.67 -36.20 -22.20
N SER A 712 59.21 -34.98 -22.31
CA SER A 712 59.39 -34.15 -23.52
C SER A 712 59.63 -32.70 -23.13
N TRP A 713 60.71 -32.14 -23.64
CA TRP A 713 61.07 -30.74 -23.51
C TRP A 713 60.65 -29.99 -24.76
N ASP A 714 59.91 -28.94 -24.59
CA ASP A 714 59.68 -27.89 -25.57
C ASP A 714 60.45 -26.65 -25.08
N LEU A 715 61.53 -26.30 -25.85
CA LEU A 715 62.43 -25.23 -25.40
C LEU A 715 61.94 -23.82 -25.77
N GLY A 716 60.78 -23.71 -26.39
CA GLY A 716 60.13 -22.43 -26.68
C GLY A 716 60.67 -21.72 -27.90
N ASP A 717 61.63 -22.30 -28.61
CA ASP A 717 62.16 -21.87 -29.89
C ASP A 717 61.76 -22.76 -31.09
N GLY A 718 60.89 -23.73 -30.84
CA GLY A 718 60.42 -24.75 -31.75
C GLY A 718 61.17 -26.08 -31.63
N THR A 719 62.18 -26.17 -30.79
CA THR A 719 62.93 -27.39 -30.52
C THR A 719 62.24 -28.24 -29.51
N ILE A 720 62.02 -29.52 -29.85
CA ILE A 720 61.44 -30.51 -28.92
C ILE A 720 62.53 -31.63 -28.74
N ILE A 721 62.76 -31.93 -27.45
CA ILE A 721 63.73 -32.94 -27.06
C ILE A 721 63.05 -33.95 -26.13
N ASN A 722 63.17 -35.21 -26.50
CA ASN A 722 62.62 -36.33 -25.67
C ASN A 722 63.75 -37.13 -24.98
N ASP A 723 64.67 -36.43 -24.39
CA ASP A 723 65.87 -37.03 -23.75
C ASP A 723 65.97 -36.46 -22.30
N ASP A 724 66.11 -37.37 -21.38
CA ASP A 724 66.31 -37.09 -19.95
C ASP A 724 67.67 -36.48 -19.61
N THR A 725 68.63 -36.65 -20.54
CA THR A 725 70.01 -36.23 -20.28
C THR A 725 70.31 -34.77 -20.67
N ILE A 726 69.39 -34.04 -21.16
CA ILE A 726 69.60 -32.61 -21.43
C ILE A 726 70.05 -31.85 -20.19
N SER A 727 71.27 -31.33 -20.18
CA SER A 727 71.79 -30.53 -19.08
C SER A 727 72.12 -29.11 -19.52
N GLN A 728 72.21 -28.84 -20.80
CA GLN A 728 72.53 -27.54 -21.30
C GLN A 728 71.89 -27.36 -22.69
N TYR A 729 71.43 -26.13 -22.93
CA TYR A 729 70.88 -25.72 -24.23
C TYR A 729 71.33 -24.32 -24.62
N ASN A 730 71.63 -24.16 -25.91
CA ASN A 730 72.05 -22.88 -26.47
C ASN A 730 71.04 -22.37 -27.47
N PHE A 731 70.43 -21.23 -27.19
CA PHE A 731 69.52 -20.60 -28.14
C PHE A 731 70.25 -19.90 -29.23
N ASP A 732 69.75 -19.97 -30.43
CA ASP A 732 70.39 -19.33 -31.61
C ASP A 732 70.33 -17.80 -31.51
N GLU A 733 69.30 -17.26 -30.87
CA GLU A 733 69.11 -15.82 -30.69
C GLU A 733 68.68 -15.48 -29.23
N VAL A 734 68.90 -14.22 -28.87
CA VAL A 734 68.38 -13.70 -27.59
C VAL A 734 66.91 -13.45 -27.74
N GLY A 735 66.10 -14.12 -26.96
CA GLY A 735 64.64 -14.02 -27.01
C GLY A 735 63.93 -14.23 -25.65
N ASN A 736 62.65 -14.24 -25.72
CA ASN A 736 61.80 -14.61 -24.60
C ASN A 736 61.30 -16.05 -24.88
N TYR A 737 61.83 -17.01 -24.15
CA TYR A 737 61.52 -18.41 -24.33
C TYR A 737 60.73 -18.96 -23.13
N ILE A 738 59.70 -19.75 -23.38
CA ILE A 738 59.02 -20.51 -22.35
C ILE A 738 59.41 -21.96 -22.54
N ILE A 739 60.25 -22.44 -21.66
CA ILE A 739 60.66 -23.85 -21.65
C ILE A 739 59.55 -24.61 -20.92
N ARG A 740 59.00 -25.62 -21.57
CA ARG A 740 58.00 -26.50 -21.01
C ARG A 740 58.57 -27.93 -20.94
N LEU A 741 58.48 -28.49 -19.79
CA LEU A 741 58.70 -29.90 -19.58
C LEU A 741 57.38 -30.61 -19.39
N THR A 742 57.11 -31.61 -20.18
CA THR A 742 56.00 -32.55 -20.03
C THR A 742 56.55 -33.91 -19.62
N THR A 743 56.05 -34.41 -18.51
CA THR A 743 56.39 -35.74 -18.01
C THR A 743 55.21 -36.67 -18.15
N THR A 744 55.47 -37.94 -18.50
CA THR A 744 54.43 -38.97 -18.67
C THR A 744 54.89 -40.23 -17.92
N ASN A 745 53.94 -40.82 -17.14
CA ASN A 745 54.23 -42.09 -16.47
C ASN A 745 53.74 -43.29 -17.29
N GLU A 746 53.95 -44.48 -16.81
CA GLU A 746 53.63 -45.79 -17.48
C GLU A 746 52.11 -45.93 -17.75
N PHE A 747 51.25 -45.17 -17.00
CA PHE A 747 49.79 -45.16 -17.19
C PHE A 747 49.35 -44.11 -18.18
N GLY A 748 50.26 -43.33 -18.75
CA GLY A 748 49.95 -42.25 -19.68
C GLY A 748 49.56 -40.91 -19.02
N CYS A 749 49.64 -40.79 -17.70
CA CYS A 749 49.35 -39.54 -16.98
C CYS A 749 50.47 -38.53 -17.23
N GLN A 750 50.05 -37.32 -17.51
CA GLN A 750 50.96 -36.24 -17.87
C GLN A 750 50.88 -35.05 -16.94
N THR A 751 52.02 -34.44 -16.70
CA THR A 751 52.12 -33.16 -16.03
C THR A 751 53.13 -32.28 -16.76
N ASN A 752 52.92 -31.00 -16.76
CA ASN A 752 53.83 -30.06 -17.37
C ASN A 752 54.26 -28.98 -16.38
N TYR A 753 55.50 -28.51 -16.57
CA TYR A 753 56.03 -27.39 -15.82
C TYR A 753 56.69 -26.40 -16.75
N ASN A 754 56.54 -25.11 -16.53
CA ASN A 754 57.08 -24.10 -17.41
C ASN A 754 58.03 -23.16 -16.66
N VAL A 755 59.13 -22.84 -17.31
CA VAL A 755 60.06 -21.81 -16.84
C VAL A 755 60.32 -20.84 -17.97
N GLN A 756 60.30 -19.58 -17.65
CA GLN A 756 60.53 -18.51 -18.62
C GLN A 756 61.97 -18.01 -18.53
N VAL A 757 62.64 -17.96 -19.70
CA VAL A 757 63.96 -17.38 -19.90
C VAL A 757 63.78 -16.07 -20.63
N LEU A 758 64.26 -15.01 -20.04
CA LEU A 758 64.07 -13.65 -20.55
C LEU A 758 65.34 -13.08 -21.19
N PRO A 759 65.25 -12.14 -22.10
CA PRO A 759 66.38 -11.34 -22.51
C PRO A 759 66.85 -10.42 -21.40
N GLU A 760 68.17 -10.32 -21.18
CA GLU A 760 68.75 -9.40 -20.18
C GLU A 760 68.23 -7.96 -20.40
N LYS A 761 67.72 -7.31 -19.35
CA LYS A 761 66.96 -6.03 -19.50
C LYS A 761 67.87 -4.82 -19.80
N ARG A 762 69.09 -4.84 -19.40
CA ARG A 762 70.02 -3.71 -19.57
C ARG A 762 71.42 -4.21 -19.84
N ILE A 763 71.98 -3.76 -20.95
CA ILE A 763 73.42 -3.92 -21.21
C ILE A 763 74.15 -2.80 -20.48
N PRO A 764 75.09 -3.09 -19.58
CA PRO A 764 75.88 -2.07 -18.92
C PRO A 764 76.64 -1.26 -19.94
N PHE A 765 76.52 0.05 -19.91
CA PHE A 765 77.23 0.98 -20.75
C PHE A 765 77.89 2.05 -19.85
N TYR A 766 79.19 2.22 -19.95
CA TYR A 766 79.96 3.24 -19.32
C TYR A 766 80.85 3.95 -20.32
N ALA A 767 80.91 5.24 -20.39
CA ALA A 767 81.81 6.01 -21.22
C ALA A 767 82.64 6.96 -20.35
N PRO A 768 83.96 6.95 -20.42
CA PRO A 768 84.80 7.89 -19.77
C PRO A 768 84.41 9.36 -20.14
N ASN A 769 84.57 10.27 -19.25
CA ASN A 769 84.26 11.71 -19.51
C ASN A 769 85.48 12.54 -19.88
N ALA A 770 86.74 11.95 -19.81
CA ALA A 770 87.98 12.52 -20.21
C ALA A 770 89.04 11.42 -20.50
N PHE A 771 89.98 11.72 -21.31
CA PHE A 771 91.13 10.87 -21.52
C PHE A 771 92.35 11.74 -21.91
N THR A 772 93.58 11.19 -21.69
CA THR A 772 94.82 11.91 -21.87
C THR A 772 95.80 11.04 -22.68
N PRO A 773 95.87 11.17 -24.02
CA PRO A 773 96.76 10.38 -24.80
C PRO A 773 98.18 11.00 -24.80
N ASP A 774 98.87 10.93 -23.72
CA ASP A 774 100.19 11.54 -23.44
C ASP A 774 101.29 10.46 -23.35
N GLY A 775 100.93 9.17 -23.45
CA GLY A 775 101.89 8.04 -23.52
C GLY A 775 102.29 7.47 -22.19
N ASP A 776 101.55 7.78 -21.06
CA ASP A 776 101.84 7.24 -19.78
C ASP A 776 101.11 5.91 -19.46
N GLU A 777 100.49 5.32 -20.47
CA GLU A 777 99.68 4.09 -20.41
C GLU A 777 98.40 4.18 -19.62
N VAL A 778 97.99 5.35 -19.12
CA VAL A 778 96.78 5.55 -18.39
C VAL A 778 95.83 6.48 -19.14
N ASN A 779 94.57 6.06 -19.36
CA ASN A 779 93.54 6.81 -20.11
C ASN A 779 93.98 7.28 -21.52
N GLU A 780 94.82 6.49 -22.24
CA GLU A 780 95.31 6.82 -23.52
C GLU A 780 94.27 6.82 -24.65
N VAL A 781 93.14 6.18 -24.38
CA VAL A 781 92.07 6.05 -25.40
C VAL A 781 90.71 6.32 -24.79
N PHE A 782 89.88 7.02 -25.47
CA PHE A 782 88.46 7.12 -25.14
C PHE A 782 87.76 5.88 -25.67
N LYS A 783 87.54 4.91 -24.85
CA LYS A 783 86.77 3.68 -25.15
C LYS A 783 85.64 3.50 -24.22
N PRO A 784 84.41 3.68 -24.66
CA PRO A 784 83.23 3.30 -23.86
C PRO A 784 83.32 1.79 -23.61
N ILE A 785 83.05 1.42 -22.36
CA ILE A 785 82.93 0.05 -21.92
C ILE A 785 81.43 -0.33 -22.03
N LEU A 786 81.25 -1.39 -22.78
CA LEU A 786 79.89 -1.90 -23.07
C LEU A 786 79.83 -3.39 -22.69
N GLY A 787 78.81 -3.75 -22.02
CA GLY A 787 78.52 -5.17 -21.86
C GLY A 787 78.21 -5.84 -23.19
N CYS A 788 77.89 -7.09 -23.17
CA CYS A 788 77.63 -7.85 -24.39
C CYS A 788 76.52 -7.27 -25.23
N ALA A 789 76.91 -6.67 -26.37
CA ALA A 789 75.99 -6.12 -27.36
C ALA A 789 76.47 -6.48 -28.77
N LYS A 790 75.60 -6.49 -29.71
CA LYS A 790 75.91 -6.62 -31.16
C LYS A 790 75.75 -5.25 -31.83
N ASN A 791 76.34 -5.20 -33.02
CA ASN A 791 76.23 -4.06 -33.94
C ASN A 791 76.57 -2.71 -33.26
N TYR A 792 77.74 -2.75 -32.57
CA TYR A 792 78.26 -1.53 -31.92
C TYR A 792 78.80 -0.58 -32.99
N GLU A 793 78.54 0.67 -32.77
CA GLU A 793 79.10 1.80 -33.59
C GLU A 793 79.33 2.99 -32.66
N LEU A 794 80.58 3.54 -32.74
CA LEU A 794 80.92 4.74 -31.98
C LEU A 794 81.39 5.83 -32.99
N TRP A 795 80.81 6.99 -32.81
CA TRP A 795 81.33 8.20 -33.50
C TRP A 795 81.76 9.19 -32.42
N VAL A 796 82.91 9.81 -32.67
CA VAL A 796 83.38 10.98 -31.94
C VAL A 796 83.38 12.16 -32.84
N THR A 797 82.86 13.29 -32.46
CA THR A 797 82.77 14.49 -33.27
C THR A 797 83.35 15.68 -32.53
N ASN A 798 84.05 16.56 -33.36
CA ASN A 798 84.52 17.88 -32.83
C ASN A 798 83.39 18.87 -32.68
N ARG A 799 83.71 20.01 -32.13
CA ARG A 799 82.74 21.11 -31.85
C ARG A 799 82.00 21.67 -33.08
N TRP A 800 82.48 21.34 -34.29
CA TRP A 800 81.85 21.69 -35.57
C TRP A 800 81.04 20.53 -36.18
N GLY A 801 80.86 19.47 -35.46
CA GLY A 801 80.14 18.25 -35.93
C GLY A 801 80.83 17.36 -36.87
N ALA A 802 82.13 17.63 -37.13
CA ALA A 802 82.93 16.70 -38.03
C ALA A 802 83.33 15.47 -37.24
N VAL A 803 83.16 14.34 -37.82
CA VAL A 803 83.56 13.02 -37.20
C VAL A 803 85.07 12.92 -37.20
N VAL A 804 85.64 12.83 -36.04
CA VAL A 804 87.12 12.69 -35.85
C VAL A 804 87.55 11.23 -35.63
N PHE A 805 86.60 10.45 -35.17
CA PHE A 805 86.78 9.03 -34.95
C PHE A 805 85.48 8.23 -35.22
N TYR A 806 85.61 7.07 -35.72
CA TYR A 806 84.50 6.10 -35.88
C TYR A 806 85.10 4.68 -35.68
N SER A 807 84.35 3.91 -35.00
CA SER A 807 84.53 2.49 -34.78
C SER A 807 83.27 1.71 -34.79
N ASN A 808 83.26 0.56 -35.39
CA ASN A 808 82.20 -0.43 -35.25
C ASN A 808 82.66 -1.65 -34.39
N ASP A 809 83.77 -1.52 -33.75
CA ASP A 809 84.34 -2.46 -32.83
C ASP A 809 84.41 -1.83 -31.45
N ALA A 810 83.78 -2.48 -30.47
CA ALA A 810 83.72 -1.98 -29.07
C ALA A 810 85.06 -2.02 -28.37
N GLU A 811 85.98 -2.79 -28.89
CA GLU A 811 87.35 -2.91 -28.33
C GLU A 811 88.28 -1.77 -28.82
N VAL A 812 87.82 -1.06 -29.88
CA VAL A 812 88.62 0.01 -30.48
C VAL A 812 88.17 1.37 -30.05
N GLY A 813 88.95 2.04 -29.21
CA GLY A 813 88.71 3.37 -28.71
C GLY A 813 89.42 4.45 -29.52
N TRP A 814 89.06 5.72 -29.34
CA TRP A 814 89.70 6.87 -29.98
C TRP A 814 90.94 7.25 -29.23
N ASP A 815 92.10 7.24 -29.92
CA ASP A 815 93.45 7.58 -29.42
C ASP A 815 93.77 9.06 -29.38
N GLY A 816 92.74 9.93 -29.47
CA GLY A 816 92.89 11.37 -29.49
C GLY A 816 93.49 11.96 -30.79
N LYS A 817 93.70 11.17 -31.86
CA LYS A 817 94.25 11.64 -33.14
C LYS A 817 93.16 11.80 -34.23
N TYR A 818 93.30 12.80 -35.06
CA TYR A 818 92.53 13.04 -36.23
C TYR A 818 93.47 13.15 -37.47
N LYS A 819 93.27 12.30 -38.46
CA LYS A 819 94.14 12.22 -39.66
C LYS A 819 95.65 12.04 -39.31
N GLY A 820 95.97 11.28 -38.26
CA GLY A 820 97.33 10.95 -37.80
C GLY A 820 98.00 11.98 -36.97
N GLN A 821 97.41 13.13 -36.67
CA GLN A 821 97.92 14.18 -35.74
C GLN A 821 97.00 14.22 -34.47
N LEU A 822 97.55 14.61 -33.30
CA LEU A 822 96.81 14.81 -32.12
C LEU A 822 95.75 15.89 -32.36
N ALA A 823 94.56 15.61 -31.95
CA ALA A 823 93.44 16.51 -32.06
C ALA A 823 93.55 17.61 -31.00
N PRO A 824 93.09 18.86 -31.25
CA PRO A 824 93.16 19.89 -30.30
C PRO A 824 92.47 19.55 -28.94
N VAL A 825 93.08 19.91 -27.81
CA VAL A 825 92.50 19.81 -26.46
C VAL A 825 91.16 20.43 -26.45
N GLY A 826 90.20 19.77 -25.86
CA GLY A 826 88.83 20.28 -25.71
C GLY A 826 87.73 19.23 -25.58
N VAL A 827 86.56 19.68 -25.71
CA VAL A 827 85.35 18.82 -25.60
C VAL A 827 85.00 18.29 -26.97
N TYR A 828 84.79 17.02 -27.00
CA TYR A 828 84.31 16.23 -28.17
C TYR A 828 83.00 15.61 -27.81
N THR A 829 82.06 15.51 -28.68
CA THR A 829 80.81 14.79 -28.49
C THR A 829 80.93 13.41 -29.11
N TRP A 830 80.35 12.48 -28.42
CA TRP A 830 80.38 11.11 -28.96
C TRP A 830 78.95 10.56 -28.99
N LYS A 831 78.73 9.67 -29.88
CA LYS A 831 77.49 8.90 -30.09
C LYS A 831 77.88 7.44 -30.21
N ALA A 832 77.32 6.59 -29.36
CA ALA A 832 77.42 5.19 -29.45
C ALA A 832 76.07 4.58 -29.79
N LYS A 833 76.05 3.66 -30.73
CA LYS A 833 74.88 2.87 -31.04
C LYS A 833 75.22 1.42 -30.84
N TYR A 834 74.33 0.65 -30.31
CA TYR A 834 74.52 -0.82 -30.16
C TYR A 834 73.12 -1.46 -30.01
N ASP A 835 73.02 -2.72 -30.33
CA ASP A 835 71.76 -3.44 -30.17
C ASP A 835 71.66 -3.85 -28.70
N GLY A 836 70.61 -3.36 -28.05
CA GLY A 836 70.16 -3.84 -26.75
C GLY A 836 69.42 -5.16 -26.87
N SER A 837 68.96 -5.67 -25.75
CA SER A 837 68.26 -6.94 -25.74
C SER A 837 66.93 -6.92 -26.52
N LYS A 838 66.32 -5.77 -26.68
CA LYS A 838 65.03 -5.58 -27.40
C LYS A 838 65.12 -4.54 -28.52
N ASP A 839 65.84 -3.46 -28.30
CA ASP A 839 65.88 -2.32 -29.22
C ASP A 839 67.31 -1.79 -29.39
N ARG A 840 67.54 -1.15 -30.53
CA ARG A 840 68.80 -0.46 -30.78
C ARG A 840 68.94 0.73 -29.84
N GLN A 841 69.92 0.72 -28.97
CA GLN A 841 70.24 1.73 -28.03
C GLN A 841 71.13 2.82 -28.65
N VAL A 842 70.91 4.03 -28.25
CA VAL A 842 71.71 5.20 -28.61
C VAL A 842 72.15 5.94 -27.36
N GLN A 843 73.42 6.02 -27.13
CA GLN A 843 74.02 6.81 -26.04
C GLN A 843 74.77 7.98 -26.66
N LEU A 844 74.63 9.10 -26.03
CA LEU A 844 75.22 10.40 -26.39
C LEU A 844 75.97 10.97 -25.20
N GLY A 845 77.11 11.57 -25.43
CA GLY A 845 77.81 12.26 -24.37
C GLY A 845 78.95 13.11 -24.85
N GLN A 846 79.70 13.58 -23.91
CA GLN A 846 80.92 14.38 -24.16
C GLN A 846 82.13 13.71 -23.57
N VAL A 847 83.27 13.91 -24.18
CA VAL A 847 84.55 13.48 -23.67
C VAL A 847 85.53 14.62 -23.76
N HIS A 848 86.29 14.84 -22.76
CA HIS A 848 87.33 15.83 -22.73
C HIS A 848 88.65 15.22 -23.18
N LEU A 849 89.20 15.71 -24.26
CA LEU A 849 90.60 15.38 -24.69
C LEU A 849 91.50 16.35 -23.96
N MET A 850 92.44 15.85 -23.17
CA MET A 850 93.47 16.59 -22.46
C MET A 850 94.82 16.04 -22.83
N HIS A 851 95.86 16.84 -22.76
CA HIS A 851 97.28 16.46 -23.03
C HIS A 851 98.13 16.84 -21.82
#